data_a18783871776ec1b7b53a17dbc29a34f
#
_entry.id   a18783871776ec1b7b53a17dbc29a34f
#
_cell.length_a   1.000
_cell.length_b   1.000
_cell.length_c   1.000
_cell.angle_alpha   90.00
_cell.angle_beta   90.00
_cell.angle_gamma   90.00
#
_symmetry.space_group_name_H-M   'P 1'
#
loop_
_entity.id
_entity.type
_entity.pdbx_description
1 polymer ?
#
loop_
_entity_poly.entity_id
_entity_poly.type
_entity_poly.pdbx_seq_one_letter_code
_entity_poly.pdbx_strand_id
1 'polypeptide(L)'
;MSKLYNDHVLWEETAGASLSLHSGINNAVLHKTGFIKSLQVKKKIFGEDSLSGFRSKETFSQEDLISGRSMIKQVIIGVVCGAAVLTIGILIGHFGIAKSGTSAPSWLKDVAKDVDENLIEKFMSEVDNIQIQENLRSLTKVPHMATTAGDEETVQIMLKRWQDPETGLDKAWREEYWVYLSFPDKNNPNTVTVVSPTDTVLHTIREKEKPYTPDQSDPEVVQPYAAYSPAGHVKGKLVYANQGKPSDYSELNKTVDLRGTIAITKYGGAGRSAKAINAAPYGVVGVLVYTDPLDMNDGLMSDANETYPHSWYMPPSGVERGSYNIDFGDLLTPHLAAKEETYRINATDITGIPPIPTQPIGFEDAYRLICELGGEPAPDAWQGGFNCTYNFGGPGFKPTSSFTNSDVKLDIYNYEEVKPSSNVMGFIRGSVEPDRYVIYGNHRDSWVHGAIDPSSGTSVMLEITRVLGKMVKQGTWRPRRSIIFGSWGAEEFGLIGSAEYTEQYFAALSERSVAYINVDIAVFANATLGASGMPSMQNVIFKAAKQVKAPGHEKSVYDNWLQYTNKTSPTHGLIPRMGYLTGAGSDYAPFSHYLGITSMDMSYTYDKTKTNARIYPAYHTAYDTFDYASKYIDPGFVGHQAVARTAGNVLIRLADSLILPLNCTDYAESLEEYLSTALNLYEQKLKTMNISMEPLKHAVTSFRAAVSNLEKVIQGPDLANETPLRVRWINDQLMLLDRAFLDPLAFPDKYGFRHVIWASSSAGKQTFPGLADAYANAESSGQASDWDKVHYHLSVLSQAILGAASTLTDDMQTQTWRK
;
A
#
# COMPACT_ATOMS: atom_id res chain seq x y z
N MET A 1 -9.58 -25.61 27.46
CA MET A 1 -10.91 -26.21 27.63
C MET A 1 -11.28 -26.90 26.34
N SER A 2 -11.13 -28.21 26.31
CA SER A 2 -11.51 -29.04 25.18
C SER A 2 -12.94 -29.53 25.44
N LYS A 3 -13.82 -29.25 24.50
CA LYS A 3 -15.03 -30.02 24.13
C LYS A 3 -16.01 -29.05 23.44
N LEU A 4 -16.24 -29.36 22.19
CA LEU A 4 -17.43 -29.15 21.39
C LEU A 4 -17.07 -28.72 19.97
N TYR A 5 -16.79 -29.68 19.13
CA TYR A 5 -17.18 -29.69 17.72
C TYR A 5 -17.04 -31.14 17.21
N ASN A 6 -18.14 -31.85 17.22
CA ASN A 6 -18.40 -32.99 16.39
C ASN A 6 -19.92 -33.03 16.20
N ASP A 7 -20.36 -32.65 15.04
CA ASP A 7 -21.55 -33.20 14.44
C ASP A 7 -21.48 -33.14 12.93
N HIS A 8 -21.31 -34.31 12.35
CA HIS A 8 -21.42 -34.62 10.94
C HIS A 8 -22.85 -34.37 10.43
N VAL A 9 -23.00 -33.71 9.31
CA VAL A 9 -24.17 -33.84 8.44
C VAL A 9 -23.71 -34.27 7.06
N LEU A 10 -23.99 -35.52 6.77
CA LEU A 10 -24.04 -36.16 5.45
C LEU A 10 -25.13 -35.53 4.59
N TRP A 11 -24.81 -35.22 3.33
CA TRP A 11 -25.83 -35.03 2.29
C TRP A 11 -25.81 -36.21 1.34
N GLU A 12 -26.91 -36.98 1.39
CA GLU A 12 -27.25 -37.95 0.36
C GLU A 12 -27.98 -37.26 -0.79
N GLU A 13 -27.64 -37.70 -2.00
CA GLU A 13 -28.36 -37.40 -3.24
C GLU A 13 -29.77 -38.04 -3.23
N THR A 14 -30.77 -37.28 -3.65
CA THR A 14 -31.92 -37.86 -4.34
C THR A 14 -32.42 -36.93 -5.43
N ALA A 15 -32.51 -37.49 -6.63
CA ALA A 15 -33.11 -36.93 -7.84
C ALA A 15 -34.63 -36.86 -7.76
N GLY A 16 -35.24 -35.90 -8.49
CA GLY A 16 -36.65 -36.10 -8.88
C GLY A 16 -37.49 -34.84 -9.10
N ALA A 17 -37.55 -34.44 -10.34
CA ALA A 17 -38.76 -34.02 -11.09
C ALA A 17 -39.62 -32.81 -10.69
N SER A 18 -39.67 -31.91 -11.65
CA SER A 18 -40.84 -31.35 -12.38
C SER A 18 -41.61 -30.14 -11.84
N LEU A 19 -41.66 -29.13 -12.73
CA LEU A 19 -42.80 -28.29 -13.14
C LEU A 19 -43.38 -27.26 -12.14
N SER A 20 -43.27 -25.97 -12.42
CA SER A 20 -44.32 -25.25 -13.15
C SER A 20 -43.96 -23.75 -13.31
N LEU A 21 -44.29 -23.23 -14.47
CA LEU A 21 -44.35 -21.82 -14.87
C LEU A 21 -45.24 -20.98 -13.93
N HIS A 22 -44.87 -19.71 -13.71
CA HIS A 22 -45.74 -18.58 -14.06
C HIS A 22 -44.97 -17.23 -14.00
N SER A 23 -44.85 -16.62 -15.14
CA SER A 23 -45.12 -15.22 -15.55
C SER A 23 -44.63 -14.05 -14.70
N GLY A 24 -43.89 -13.22 -15.34
CA GLY A 24 -43.61 -11.85 -14.93
C GLY A 24 -42.79 -11.12 -15.98
N ILE A 25 -43.44 -10.75 -17.10
CA ILE A 25 -42.92 -9.88 -18.13
C ILE A 25 -42.92 -8.46 -17.57
N ASN A 26 -41.81 -7.73 -17.66
CA ASN A 26 -41.81 -6.42 -18.33
C ASN A 26 -40.40 -5.81 -18.49
N ASN A 27 -40.18 -5.38 -19.74
CA ASN A 27 -39.35 -4.29 -20.20
C ASN A 27 -37.82 -4.40 -20.19
N ALA A 28 -37.28 -4.80 -21.32
CA ALA A 28 -36.19 -4.10 -21.97
C ALA A 28 -36.34 -4.16 -23.49
N VAL A 29 -37.03 -3.16 -24.04
CA VAL A 29 -36.95 -2.72 -25.43
C VAL A 29 -35.59 -2.00 -25.55
N LEU A 30 -34.71 -2.42 -26.45
CA LEU A 30 -34.01 -1.50 -27.36
C LEU A 30 -32.95 -2.22 -28.21
N HIS A 31 -33.04 -1.89 -29.51
CA HIS A 31 -32.04 -2.08 -30.57
C HIS A 31 -31.82 -3.46 -31.21
N LYS A 32 -32.85 -3.89 -31.99
CA LYS A 32 -32.64 -4.70 -33.20
C LYS A 32 -33.22 -3.97 -34.41
N THR A 33 -32.66 -2.87 -34.83
CA THR A 33 -33.06 -2.15 -36.03
C THR A 33 -31.97 -1.94 -37.08
N GLY A 34 -30.80 -2.59 -36.92
CA GLY A 34 -29.70 -2.50 -37.90
C GLY A 34 -29.60 -3.62 -38.92
N PHE A 35 -30.10 -4.80 -38.62
CA PHE A 35 -29.81 -6.01 -39.41
C PHE A 35 -30.96 -6.44 -40.38
N ILE A 36 -32.15 -5.86 -40.26
CA ILE A 36 -33.28 -6.25 -41.12
C ILE A 36 -33.40 -5.38 -42.39
N LYS A 37 -32.76 -4.22 -42.46
CA LYS A 37 -32.79 -3.36 -43.67
C LYS A 37 -31.87 -3.81 -44.79
N SER A 38 -30.90 -4.68 -44.57
CA SER A 38 -29.99 -5.16 -45.62
C SER A 38 -30.55 -6.40 -46.38
N LEU A 39 -31.55 -7.10 -45.82
CA LEU A 39 -32.17 -8.28 -46.45
C LEU A 39 -33.42 -7.95 -47.31
N GLN A 40 -34.04 -6.78 -47.12
CA GLN A 40 -35.21 -6.36 -47.93
C GLN A 40 -34.83 -5.65 -49.22
N VAL A 41 -33.59 -5.18 -49.36
CA VAL A 41 -33.13 -4.55 -50.63
C VAL A 41 -32.71 -5.61 -51.67
N LYS A 42 -32.38 -6.83 -51.24
CA LYS A 42 -32.03 -7.95 -52.16
C LYS A 42 -33.23 -8.67 -52.79
N LYS A 43 -34.45 -8.49 -52.26
CA LYS A 43 -35.66 -9.12 -52.82
C LYS A 43 -36.39 -8.29 -53.87
N LYS A 44 -35.92 -7.09 -54.23
CA LYS A 44 -36.58 -6.21 -55.19
C LYS A 44 -35.90 -6.15 -56.56
N ILE A 45 -34.79 -6.92 -56.77
CA ILE A 45 -34.04 -6.90 -58.03
C ILE A 45 -34.16 -8.22 -58.85
N PHE A 46 -34.64 -9.32 -58.24
CA PHE A 46 -34.93 -10.53 -59.03
C PHE A 46 -36.38 -10.95 -58.75
N GLY A 47 -37.27 -10.72 -59.72
CA GLY A 47 -38.62 -11.21 -59.74
C GLY A 47 -38.62 -12.73 -59.85
N GLU A 48 -39.36 -13.37 -58.97
CA GLU A 48 -39.79 -14.74 -59.19
C GLU A 48 -40.72 -14.73 -60.40
N ASP A 49 -40.19 -15.24 -61.54
CA ASP A 49 -40.98 -15.86 -62.62
C ASP A 49 -40.00 -16.33 -63.72
N SER A 50 -39.65 -17.64 -63.70
CA SER A 50 -39.38 -18.47 -64.86
C SER A 50 -38.54 -19.70 -64.51
N LEU A 51 -39.17 -20.67 -63.92
CA LEU A 51 -38.67 -22.07 -63.92
C LEU A 51 -39.86 -23.00 -63.99
N SER A 52 -40.56 -23.01 -65.19
CA SER A 52 -41.38 -24.16 -65.62
C SER A 52 -41.49 -24.08 -67.10
N GLY A 53 -40.88 -25.05 -67.81
CA GLY A 53 -41.22 -25.32 -69.20
C GLY A 53 -40.04 -25.34 -70.16
N PHE A 54 -39.28 -26.42 -70.16
CA PHE A 54 -38.64 -26.90 -71.43
C PHE A 54 -38.62 -28.41 -71.51
N ARG A 55 -39.68 -28.94 -72.22
CA ARG A 55 -39.61 -30.20 -72.90
C ARG A 55 -40.38 -30.02 -74.16
N SER A 56 -39.75 -29.71 -75.30
CA SER A 56 -40.15 -30.22 -76.60
C SER A 56 -39.01 -29.94 -77.56
N LYS A 57 -38.70 -30.98 -78.35
CA LYS A 57 -37.81 -30.96 -79.52
C LYS A 57 -38.48 -30.12 -80.58
N GLU A 58 -37.79 -29.12 -81.18
CA GLU A 58 -38.09 -28.59 -82.45
C GLU A 58 -36.79 -28.25 -83.20
N THR A 59 -36.78 -28.53 -84.53
CA THR A 59 -35.75 -28.46 -85.49
C THR A 59 -35.47 -26.99 -85.89
N PHE A 60 -34.23 -26.57 -85.78
CA PHE A 60 -33.73 -25.24 -86.15
C PHE A 60 -33.79 -25.05 -87.71
N SER A 61 -34.41 -23.91 -88.12
CA SER A 61 -34.38 -23.44 -89.51
C SER A 61 -33.18 -22.51 -89.71
N GLN A 62 -32.76 -22.26 -90.94
CA GLN A 62 -31.55 -21.50 -91.33
C GLN A 62 -31.62 -19.98 -90.92
N GLU A 63 -32.83 -19.50 -90.59
CA GLU A 63 -32.99 -18.11 -90.13
C GLU A 63 -32.60 -17.91 -88.62
N ASP A 64 -32.68 -18.96 -87.82
CA ASP A 64 -32.29 -18.88 -86.40
C ASP A 64 -30.79 -18.77 -86.18
N LEU A 65 -29.97 -19.20 -87.08
CA LEU A 65 -28.48 -19.09 -87.07
C LEU A 65 -27.98 -17.65 -87.28
N ILE A 66 -28.73 -16.80 -88.01
CA ILE A 66 -28.39 -15.39 -88.24
C ILE A 66 -28.76 -14.54 -87.03
N SER A 67 -29.91 -14.83 -86.40
CA SER A 67 -30.34 -14.21 -85.16
C SER A 67 -29.40 -14.50 -83.96
N GLY A 68 -29.01 -15.77 -83.81
CA GLY A 68 -28.09 -16.22 -82.81
C GLY A 68 -26.69 -15.56 -82.86
N ARG A 69 -26.17 -15.31 -84.06
CA ARG A 69 -24.89 -14.63 -84.27
C ARG A 69 -24.99 -13.12 -83.92
N SER A 70 -26.16 -12.48 -84.07
CA SER A 70 -26.38 -11.11 -83.69
C SER A 70 -26.45 -10.98 -82.17
N MET A 71 -27.13 -11.92 -81.51
CA MET A 71 -27.22 -11.95 -79.99
C MET A 71 -25.89 -12.22 -79.35
N ILE A 72 -25.11 -13.19 -79.88
CA ILE A 72 -23.77 -13.49 -79.38
C ILE A 72 -22.84 -12.28 -79.54
N LYS A 73 -22.93 -11.54 -80.66
CA LYS A 73 -22.15 -10.29 -80.79
C LYS A 73 -22.57 -9.23 -79.75
N GLN A 74 -23.85 -9.07 -79.50
CA GLN A 74 -24.33 -8.11 -78.48
C GLN A 74 -23.92 -8.52 -77.12
N VAL A 75 -23.95 -9.81 -76.75
CA VAL A 75 -23.45 -10.33 -75.45
C VAL A 75 -21.94 -10.12 -75.35
N ILE A 76 -21.15 -10.42 -76.40
CA ILE A 76 -19.71 -10.20 -76.37
C ILE A 76 -19.39 -8.69 -76.22
N ILE A 77 -20.10 -7.79 -76.90
CA ILE A 77 -19.95 -6.33 -76.76
C ILE A 77 -20.29 -5.92 -75.34
N GLY A 78 -21.41 -6.43 -74.79
CA GLY A 78 -21.79 -6.18 -73.42
C GLY A 78 -20.77 -6.57 -72.39
N VAL A 79 -20.17 -7.77 -72.51
CA VAL A 79 -19.09 -8.26 -71.64
C VAL A 79 -17.81 -7.43 -71.78
N VAL A 80 -17.42 -7.07 -72.99
CA VAL A 80 -16.27 -6.21 -73.28
C VAL A 80 -16.44 -4.83 -72.71
N CYS A 81 -17.65 -4.23 -72.95
CA CYS A 81 -17.96 -2.93 -72.31
C CYS A 81 -18.01 -3.01 -70.79
N GLY A 82 -18.60 -4.05 -70.22
CA GLY A 82 -18.60 -4.28 -68.77
C GLY A 82 -17.18 -4.43 -68.20
N ALA A 83 -16.31 -5.19 -68.85
CA ALA A 83 -14.92 -5.35 -68.46
C ALA A 83 -14.13 -4.04 -68.62
N ALA A 84 -14.39 -3.25 -69.68
CA ALA A 84 -13.77 -1.95 -69.84
C ALA A 84 -14.22 -0.95 -68.74
N VAL A 85 -15.50 -0.89 -68.41
CA VAL A 85 -16.03 -0.04 -67.29
C VAL A 85 -15.46 -0.49 -65.95
N LEU A 86 -15.36 -1.78 -65.69
CA LEU A 86 -14.75 -2.33 -64.47
C LEU A 86 -13.25 -1.97 -64.43
N THR A 87 -12.53 -2.09 -65.49
CA THR A 87 -11.10 -1.75 -65.60
C THR A 87 -10.90 -0.24 -65.41
N ILE A 88 -11.72 0.59 -66.03
CA ILE A 88 -11.69 2.04 -65.85
C ILE A 88 -12.03 2.37 -64.39
N GLY A 89 -13.02 1.72 -63.79
CA GLY A 89 -13.40 1.91 -62.38
C GLY A 89 -12.27 1.51 -61.44
N ILE A 90 -11.57 0.42 -61.69
CA ILE A 90 -10.37 0.00 -60.94
C ILE A 90 -9.21 0.98 -61.14
N LEU A 91 -8.97 1.44 -62.38
CA LEU A 91 -7.94 2.43 -62.68
C LEU A 91 -8.23 3.79 -62.02
N ILE A 92 -9.46 4.28 -62.08
CA ILE A 92 -9.87 5.48 -61.41
C ILE A 92 -9.78 5.31 -59.89
N GLY A 93 -10.19 4.16 -59.35
CA GLY A 93 -10.07 3.86 -57.90
C GLY A 93 -8.62 3.71 -57.48
N HIS A 94 -7.74 3.19 -58.33
CA HIS A 94 -6.33 2.97 -57.97
C HIS A 94 -5.41 4.16 -58.28
N PHE A 95 -5.67 4.90 -59.35
CA PHE A 95 -4.81 6.01 -59.80
C PHE A 95 -5.48 7.39 -59.74
N GLY A 96 -6.83 7.49 -59.79
CA GLY A 96 -7.55 8.75 -59.83
C GLY A 96 -8.01 9.26 -58.47
N ILE A 97 -8.10 8.35 -57.49
CA ILE A 97 -8.19 8.81 -56.11
C ILE A 97 -6.74 9.06 -55.72
N ALA A 98 -6.35 10.34 -55.70
CA ALA A 98 -5.10 10.74 -55.07
C ALA A 98 -5.04 10.01 -53.72
N LYS A 99 -4.08 9.11 -53.56
CA LYS A 99 -3.64 8.76 -52.21
C LYS A 99 -3.12 10.09 -51.64
N SER A 100 -4.03 10.91 -51.10
CA SER A 100 -3.61 11.90 -50.14
C SER A 100 -2.75 11.10 -49.19
N GLY A 101 -1.46 11.42 -49.13
CA GLY A 101 -0.59 10.83 -48.15
C GLY A 101 -1.39 10.92 -46.84
N THR A 102 -1.91 9.78 -46.39
CA THR A 102 -2.68 9.73 -45.18
C THR A 102 -1.68 10.07 -44.09
N SER A 103 -1.56 11.38 -43.80
CA SER A 103 -1.05 11.75 -42.51
C SER A 103 -1.94 10.96 -41.54
N ALA A 104 -1.31 10.05 -40.81
CA ALA A 104 -2.00 9.28 -39.81
C ALA A 104 -2.90 10.24 -39.02
N PRO A 105 -4.16 9.88 -38.74
CA PRO A 105 -5.07 10.74 -37.97
C PRO A 105 -4.33 11.31 -36.76
N SER A 106 -4.57 12.54 -36.39
CA SER A 106 -3.84 13.21 -35.28
C SER A 106 -3.84 12.37 -34.01
N TRP A 107 -4.98 11.71 -33.73
CA TRP A 107 -5.11 10.82 -32.57
C TRP A 107 -4.14 9.64 -32.59
N LEU A 108 -3.72 9.14 -33.75
CA LEU A 108 -2.76 8.04 -33.85
C LEU A 108 -1.34 8.47 -33.43
N LYS A 109 -1.00 9.76 -33.67
CA LYS A 109 0.26 10.32 -33.17
C LYS A 109 0.24 10.48 -31.65
N ASP A 110 -0.91 10.86 -31.09
CA ASP A 110 -1.07 10.97 -29.64
C ASP A 110 -0.99 9.61 -28.94
N VAL A 111 -1.57 8.57 -29.57
CA VAL A 111 -1.50 7.18 -29.05
C VAL A 111 -0.06 6.64 -29.02
N ALA A 112 0.78 7.03 -29.97
CA ALA A 112 2.17 6.56 -30.09
C ALA A 112 3.18 7.46 -29.34
N LYS A 113 2.72 8.55 -28.70
CA LYS A 113 3.61 9.48 -27.99
C LYS A 113 4.13 8.83 -26.69
N ASP A 114 5.43 8.90 -26.48
CA ASP A 114 6.07 8.50 -25.21
C ASP A 114 6.28 9.71 -24.29
N VAL A 115 6.72 9.47 -23.06
CA VAL A 115 7.02 10.49 -22.04
C VAL A 115 8.00 11.54 -22.58
N ASP A 116 7.74 12.80 -22.30
CA ASP A 116 8.57 13.93 -22.71
C ASP A 116 9.49 14.37 -21.55
N GLU A 117 10.79 14.17 -21.72
CA GLU A 117 11.80 14.53 -20.70
C GLU A 117 11.84 16.05 -20.44
N ASN A 118 11.60 16.90 -21.44
CA ASN A 118 11.56 18.35 -21.25
C ASN A 118 10.38 18.78 -20.37
N LEU A 119 9.29 18.04 -20.44
CA LEU A 119 8.12 18.28 -19.59
C LEU A 119 8.43 17.94 -18.14
N ILE A 120 9.16 16.85 -17.88
CA ILE A 120 9.62 16.48 -16.55
C ILE A 120 10.56 17.55 -16.00
N GLU A 121 11.51 18.03 -16.81
CA GLU A 121 12.41 19.10 -16.40
C GLU A 121 11.65 20.40 -16.06
N LYS A 122 10.66 20.76 -16.88
CA LYS A 122 9.77 21.89 -16.61
C LYS A 122 9.02 21.71 -15.29
N PHE A 123 8.41 20.54 -15.06
CA PHE A 123 7.76 20.22 -13.79
C PHE A 123 8.72 20.43 -12.62
N MET A 124 9.90 19.80 -12.65
CA MET A 124 10.89 19.89 -11.57
C MET A 124 11.37 21.31 -11.32
N SER A 125 11.47 22.15 -12.36
CA SER A 125 11.86 23.55 -12.23
C SER A 125 10.81 24.44 -11.56
N GLU A 126 9.51 24.07 -11.66
CA GLU A 126 8.40 24.81 -11.06
C GLU A 126 8.07 24.38 -9.61
N VAL A 127 8.66 23.29 -9.12
CA VAL A 127 8.50 22.85 -7.71
C VAL A 127 9.25 23.81 -6.79
N ASP A 128 8.52 24.47 -5.88
CA ASP A 128 8.99 25.55 -5.03
C ASP A 128 8.99 25.16 -3.54
N ASN A 129 10.16 25.19 -2.91
CA ASN A 129 10.33 24.87 -1.48
C ASN A 129 9.63 25.89 -0.56
N ILE A 130 9.46 27.14 -0.99
CA ILE A 130 8.72 28.15 -0.19
C ILE A 130 7.23 27.82 -0.16
N GLN A 131 6.66 27.40 -1.29
CA GLN A 131 5.26 26.94 -1.32
C GLN A 131 5.05 25.69 -0.44
N ILE A 132 6.01 24.77 -0.44
CA ILE A 132 5.96 23.58 0.45
C ILE A 132 6.00 24.04 1.92
N GLN A 133 6.87 24.96 2.27
CA GLN A 133 6.93 25.52 3.63
C GLN A 133 5.61 26.17 4.06
N GLU A 134 5.00 26.96 3.17
CA GLU A 134 3.69 27.61 3.44
C GLU A 134 2.57 26.60 3.56
N ASN A 135 2.58 25.54 2.74
CA ASN A 135 1.62 24.44 2.85
C ASN A 135 1.75 23.77 4.23
N LEU A 136 2.99 23.39 4.62
CA LEU A 136 3.23 22.77 5.92
C LEU A 136 2.78 23.66 7.08
N ARG A 137 3.13 24.94 7.06
CA ARG A 137 2.71 25.92 8.07
C ARG A 137 1.18 26.02 8.17
N SER A 138 0.48 25.94 7.03
CA SER A 138 -0.98 26.04 6.99
C SER A 138 -1.65 24.79 7.59
N LEU A 139 -1.11 23.61 7.30
CA LEU A 139 -1.64 22.32 7.76
C LEU A 139 -1.45 22.10 9.27
N THR A 140 -0.37 22.64 9.85
CA THR A 140 0.09 22.32 11.22
C THR A 140 -0.24 23.37 12.26
N LYS A 141 -1.15 24.32 11.94
CA LYS A 141 -1.54 25.40 12.86
C LYS A 141 -2.24 24.90 14.11
N VAL A 142 -3.05 23.88 13.95
CA VAL A 142 -3.84 23.26 15.02
C VAL A 142 -3.63 21.74 15.00
N PRO A 143 -3.78 21.08 16.17
CA PRO A 143 -3.84 19.62 16.19
C PRO A 143 -5.00 19.11 15.34
N HIS A 144 -4.76 18.06 14.54
CA HIS A 144 -5.74 17.56 13.57
C HIS A 144 -5.90 16.03 13.59
N MET A 145 -6.12 15.51 14.80
CA MET A 145 -6.49 14.10 14.96
C MET A 145 -7.79 13.80 14.22
N ALA A 146 -7.88 12.61 13.61
CA ALA A 146 -9.02 12.21 12.79
C ALA A 146 -10.38 12.57 13.41
N THR A 147 -11.28 13.09 12.59
CA THR A 147 -12.65 13.49 12.95
C THR A 147 -12.80 14.66 13.92
N THR A 148 -11.72 15.37 14.23
CA THR A 148 -11.76 16.62 15.02
C THR A 148 -12.02 17.83 14.11
N ALA A 149 -12.27 19.00 14.74
CA ALA A 149 -12.42 20.26 14.00
C ALA A 149 -11.15 20.64 13.23
N GLY A 150 -9.96 20.31 13.79
CA GLY A 150 -8.68 20.52 13.10
C GLY A 150 -8.51 19.64 11.86
N ASP A 151 -8.94 18.38 11.92
CA ASP A 151 -8.97 17.50 10.75
C ASP A 151 -9.91 18.06 9.65
N GLU A 152 -11.10 18.55 10.03
CA GLU A 152 -12.01 19.20 9.08
C GLU A 152 -11.39 20.46 8.44
N GLU A 153 -10.61 21.25 9.18
CA GLU A 153 -9.89 22.39 8.62
C GLU A 153 -8.91 21.95 7.54
N THR A 154 -8.17 20.85 7.77
CA THR A 154 -7.25 20.29 6.74
C THR A 154 -8.00 19.78 5.53
N VAL A 155 -9.20 19.15 5.68
CA VAL A 155 -10.08 18.77 4.56
C VAL A 155 -10.41 19.98 3.70
N GLN A 156 -10.79 21.11 4.33
CA GLN A 156 -11.14 22.34 3.62
C GLN A 156 -9.91 22.96 2.92
N ILE A 157 -8.72 22.88 3.51
CA ILE A 157 -7.48 23.32 2.87
C ILE A 157 -7.25 22.51 1.59
N MET A 158 -7.33 21.18 1.65
CA MET A 158 -7.15 20.30 0.49
C MET A 158 -8.15 20.61 -0.62
N LEU A 159 -9.46 20.66 -0.30
CA LEU A 159 -10.51 20.96 -1.27
C LEU A 159 -10.30 22.31 -1.93
N LYS A 160 -10.00 23.35 -1.15
CA LYS A 160 -9.74 24.71 -1.68
C LYS A 160 -8.57 24.74 -2.65
N ARG A 161 -7.46 24.03 -2.34
CA ARG A 161 -6.26 23.96 -3.21
C ARG A 161 -6.56 23.18 -4.49
N TRP A 162 -7.23 22.05 -4.41
CA TRP A 162 -7.51 21.21 -5.55
C TRP A 162 -8.65 21.70 -6.44
N GLN A 163 -9.51 22.60 -5.94
CA GLN A 163 -10.58 23.27 -6.70
C GLN A 163 -10.18 24.65 -7.23
N ASP A 164 -8.92 25.07 -7.01
CA ASP A 164 -8.44 26.37 -7.50
C ASP A 164 -8.61 26.50 -9.02
N PRO A 165 -9.14 27.63 -9.52
CA PRO A 165 -9.42 27.79 -10.96
C PRO A 165 -8.17 27.83 -11.84
N GLU A 166 -7.00 28.23 -11.32
CA GLU A 166 -5.76 28.40 -12.10
C GLU A 166 -4.79 27.23 -11.92
N THR A 167 -4.77 26.61 -10.76
CA THR A 167 -3.79 25.58 -10.37
C THR A 167 -4.43 24.30 -9.87
N GLY A 168 -5.75 24.23 -9.77
CA GLY A 168 -6.48 23.06 -9.29
C GLY A 168 -6.60 21.95 -10.33
N LEU A 169 -7.11 20.81 -9.87
CA LEU A 169 -7.27 19.59 -10.64
C LEU A 169 -8.53 19.65 -11.54
N ASP A 170 -8.75 18.63 -12.38
CA ASP A 170 -9.97 18.53 -13.18
C ASP A 170 -11.21 18.34 -12.29
N LYS A 171 -11.06 17.59 -11.19
CA LYS A 171 -12.11 17.35 -10.20
C LYS A 171 -11.51 17.14 -8.82
N ALA A 172 -12.18 17.64 -7.78
CA ALA A 172 -11.89 17.31 -6.40
C ALA A 172 -13.18 17.19 -5.59
N TRP A 173 -13.24 16.20 -4.70
CA TRP A 173 -14.43 15.93 -3.89
C TRP A 173 -14.05 15.26 -2.58
N ARG A 174 -15.01 15.24 -1.63
CA ARG A 174 -14.95 14.52 -0.35
C ARG A 174 -15.60 13.15 -0.54
N GLU A 175 -14.98 12.13 0.10
CA GLU A 175 -15.52 10.77 0.23
C GLU A 175 -15.62 10.44 1.72
N GLU A 176 -16.80 10.19 2.26
CA GLU A 176 -17.02 9.98 3.69
C GLU A 176 -17.20 8.50 4.01
N TYR A 177 -16.63 8.08 5.18
CA TYR A 177 -16.75 6.76 5.76
C TYR A 177 -17.07 6.88 7.25
N TRP A 178 -18.01 6.08 7.74
CA TRP A 178 -18.45 6.06 9.12
C TRP A 178 -17.67 4.96 9.87
N VAL A 179 -16.62 5.35 10.56
CA VAL A 179 -15.56 4.45 11.04
C VAL A 179 -15.48 4.40 12.57
N TYR A 180 -15.13 3.24 13.10
CA TYR A 180 -15.02 2.97 14.54
C TYR A 180 -13.64 3.38 15.04
N LEU A 181 -13.61 4.47 15.81
CA LEU A 181 -12.38 5.07 16.32
C LEU A 181 -12.36 5.08 17.84
N SER A 182 -11.15 5.07 18.43
CA SER A 182 -10.92 5.08 19.88
C SER A 182 -10.34 6.41 20.33
N PHE A 183 -10.93 7.00 21.39
CA PHE A 183 -10.56 8.30 21.91
C PHE A 183 -10.29 8.26 23.42
N PRO A 184 -9.41 9.11 23.97
CA PRO A 184 -9.31 9.30 25.41
C PRO A 184 -10.43 10.22 25.90
N ASP A 185 -10.96 10.00 27.10
CA ASP A 185 -11.96 10.88 27.70
C ASP A 185 -11.30 12.17 28.18
N LYS A 186 -11.65 13.32 27.56
CA LYS A 186 -11.13 14.65 27.93
C LYS A 186 -11.55 15.08 29.36
N ASN A 187 -12.65 14.55 29.89
CA ASN A 187 -13.17 14.89 31.21
C ASN A 187 -12.61 14.00 32.33
N ASN A 188 -12.21 12.77 31.94
CA ASN A 188 -11.60 11.80 32.85
C ASN A 188 -10.30 11.30 32.19
N PRO A 189 -9.17 12.02 32.27
CA PRO A 189 -7.93 11.64 31.62
C PRO A 189 -7.39 10.33 32.21
N ASN A 190 -6.73 9.54 31.33
CA ASN A 190 -6.03 8.33 31.75
C ASN A 190 -4.96 8.69 32.80
N THR A 191 -4.90 7.93 33.88
CA THR A 191 -3.90 8.16 34.92
C THR A 191 -3.13 6.90 35.28
N VAL A 192 -1.84 7.08 35.53
CA VAL A 192 -0.96 6.04 36.06
C VAL A 192 -0.35 6.56 37.36
N THR A 193 -0.48 5.77 38.42
CA THR A 193 0.02 6.15 39.77
C THR A 193 0.77 5.01 40.41
N VAL A 194 1.76 5.37 41.26
CA VAL A 194 2.34 4.44 42.23
C VAL A 194 1.63 4.64 43.55
N VAL A 195 1.05 3.59 44.08
CA VAL A 195 0.25 3.66 45.34
C VAL A 195 0.82 2.78 46.43
N SER A 196 0.78 3.26 47.66
CA SER A 196 1.19 2.48 48.82
C SER A 196 0.23 1.29 49.07
N PRO A 197 0.57 0.37 49.97
CA PRO A 197 -0.36 -0.70 50.38
C PRO A 197 -1.69 -0.19 50.99
N THR A 198 -1.73 1.07 51.38
CA THR A 198 -2.93 1.75 51.91
C THR A 198 -3.60 2.65 50.89
N ASP A 199 -3.31 2.45 49.61
CA ASP A 199 -3.82 3.23 48.45
C ASP A 199 -3.48 4.75 48.48
N THR A 200 -2.46 5.14 49.25
CA THR A 200 -1.95 6.52 49.21
C THR A 200 -1.09 6.70 47.96
N VAL A 201 -1.37 7.72 47.14
CA VAL A 201 -0.58 8.05 45.96
C VAL A 201 0.81 8.56 46.36
N LEU A 202 1.83 7.90 45.94
CA LEU A 202 3.25 8.24 46.17
C LEU A 202 3.87 8.96 45.00
N HIS A 203 3.43 8.63 43.77
CA HIS A 203 3.87 9.27 42.52
C HIS A 203 2.75 9.20 41.49
N THR A 204 2.62 10.25 40.71
CA THR A 204 1.72 10.32 39.55
C THR A 204 2.57 10.52 38.32
N ILE A 205 2.38 9.68 37.31
CA ILE A 205 3.01 9.79 36.02
C ILE A 205 2.47 11.03 35.30
N ARG A 206 3.32 11.72 34.55
CA ARG A 206 2.93 12.91 33.81
C ARG A 206 1.82 12.61 32.81
N GLU A 207 0.74 13.39 32.85
CA GLU A 207 -0.43 13.21 32.00
C GLU A 207 -0.19 13.70 30.56
N LYS A 208 0.49 14.83 30.36
CA LYS A 208 0.82 15.44 29.06
C LYS A 208 2.29 15.81 29.02
N GLU A 209 2.85 15.87 27.82
CA GLU A 209 4.24 16.29 27.60
C GLU A 209 4.47 17.74 28.10
N LYS A 210 5.70 18.03 28.50
CA LYS A 210 6.14 19.38 28.91
C LYS A 210 6.21 20.28 27.68
N PRO A 211 5.47 21.38 27.61
CA PRO A 211 5.55 22.27 26.45
C PRO A 211 6.81 23.14 26.50
N TYR A 212 7.43 23.33 25.35
CA TYR A 212 8.56 24.24 25.11
C TYR A 212 8.18 25.39 24.18
N THR A 213 7.10 25.24 23.38
CA THR A 213 6.53 26.27 22.51
C THR A 213 5.03 26.42 22.76
N PRO A 214 4.41 27.55 22.35
CA PRO A 214 2.96 27.74 22.49
C PRO A 214 2.10 26.66 21.85
N ASP A 215 2.51 26.17 20.66
CA ASP A 215 1.77 25.15 19.90
C ASP A 215 1.55 23.87 20.73
N GLN A 216 2.57 23.48 21.52
CA GLN A 216 2.51 22.29 22.40
C GLN A 216 1.57 22.47 23.61
N SER A 217 1.10 23.68 23.87
CA SER A 217 0.13 24.01 24.91
C SER A 217 -1.28 24.19 24.36
N ASP A 218 -1.53 23.92 23.09
CA ASP A 218 -2.87 24.02 22.52
C ASP A 218 -3.85 23.10 23.28
N PRO A 219 -5.05 23.58 23.65
CA PRO A 219 -6.04 22.78 24.35
C PRO A 219 -6.47 21.50 23.64
N GLU A 220 -6.36 21.49 22.31
CA GLU A 220 -6.69 20.32 21.47
C GLU A 220 -5.54 19.29 21.37
N VAL A 221 -4.36 19.56 21.93
CA VAL A 221 -3.32 18.53 22.08
C VAL A 221 -3.86 17.39 22.93
N VAL A 222 -4.10 16.24 22.30
CA VAL A 222 -4.63 15.06 22.96
C VAL A 222 -3.61 14.51 23.96
N GLN A 223 -4.06 14.05 25.14
CA GLN A 223 -3.17 13.35 26.05
C GLN A 223 -2.60 12.10 25.39
N PRO A 224 -1.37 11.68 25.74
CA PRO A 224 -0.85 10.38 25.33
C PRO A 224 -1.77 9.24 25.77
N TYR A 225 -2.14 8.37 24.81
CA TYR A 225 -2.96 7.19 25.07
C TYR A 225 -2.66 6.10 24.04
N ALA A 226 -3.07 4.88 24.35
CA ALA A 226 -3.04 3.75 23.41
C ALA A 226 -4.43 3.62 22.79
N ALA A 227 -4.60 4.02 21.52
CA ALA A 227 -5.89 3.88 20.84
C ALA A 227 -6.28 2.41 20.73
N TYR A 228 -7.55 2.08 21.01
CA TYR A 228 -8.14 0.75 21.14
C TYR A 228 -7.69 -0.05 22.38
N SER A 229 -6.94 0.55 23.30
CA SER A 229 -6.78 -0.05 24.63
C SER A 229 -8.11 0.01 25.40
N PRO A 230 -8.59 -1.10 25.97
CA PRO A 230 -9.86 -1.09 26.69
C PRO A 230 -9.80 -0.19 27.93
N ALA A 231 -10.92 0.45 28.24
CA ALA A 231 -11.10 1.11 29.54
C ALA A 231 -10.98 0.09 30.68
N GLY A 232 -10.48 0.53 31.83
CA GLY A 232 -10.36 -0.34 33.01
C GLY A 232 -9.53 0.24 34.14
N HIS A 233 -9.72 -0.32 35.33
CA HIS A 233 -9.02 0.06 36.54
C HIS A 233 -8.26 -1.16 37.05
N VAL A 234 -6.95 -1.17 36.94
CA VAL A 234 -6.10 -2.30 37.32
C VAL A 234 -4.98 -1.83 38.26
N LYS A 235 -4.56 -2.72 39.14
CA LYS A 235 -3.48 -2.49 40.10
C LYS A 235 -2.65 -3.75 40.26
N GLY A 236 -1.33 -3.62 40.31
CA GLY A 236 -0.44 -4.77 40.46
C GLY A 236 1.03 -4.39 40.69
N LYS A 237 1.83 -5.38 41.03
CA LYS A 237 3.28 -5.22 41.09
C LYS A 237 3.85 -4.98 39.70
N LEU A 238 4.83 -4.11 39.58
CA LEU A 238 5.47 -3.79 38.31
C LEU A 238 6.52 -4.84 37.96
N VAL A 239 6.53 -5.28 36.70
CA VAL A 239 7.55 -6.17 36.11
C VAL A 239 8.06 -5.59 34.79
N TYR A 240 9.34 -5.77 34.49
CA TYR A 240 9.96 -5.33 33.24
C TYR A 240 10.00 -6.47 32.22
N ALA A 241 9.34 -6.30 31.09
CA ALA A 241 9.16 -7.32 30.06
C ALA A 241 9.81 -6.94 28.69
N ASN A 242 10.96 -6.23 28.72
CA ASN A 242 11.75 -5.87 27.54
C ASN A 242 10.88 -5.24 26.42
N GLN A 243 10.80 -5.87 25.26
CA GLN A 243 10.01 -5.43 24.09
C GLN A 243 8.61 -6.06 24.03
N GLY A 244 8.23 -6.90 24.98
CA GLY A 244 6.91 -7.55 25.01
C GLY A 244 6.70 -8.64 23.95
N LYS A 245 7.78 -9.28 23.50
CA LYS A 245 7.72 -10.44 22.59
C LYS A 245 7.23 -11.69 23.34
N PRO A 246 6.70 -12.71 22.64
CA PRO A 246 6.38 -13.99 23.27
C PRO A 246 7.57 -14.60 24.01
N SER A 247 8.79 -14.49 23.45
CA SER A 247 10.02 -14.95 24.09
C SER A 247 10.35 -14.19 25.38
N ASP A 248 10.04 -12.90 25.45
CA ASP A 248 10.31 -12.05 26.60
C ASP A 248 9.44 -12.46 27.77
N TYR A 249 8.13 -12.65 27.56
CA TYR A 249 7.21 -13.15 28.61
C TYR A 249 7.55 -14.59 29.00
N SER A 250 7.92 -15.45 28.06
CA SER A 250 8.36 -16.81 28.35
C SER A 250 9.61 -16.84 29.22
N GLU A 251 10.59 -15.95 28.98
CA GLU A 251 11.80 -15.84 29.80
C GLU A 251 11.48 -15.31 31.18
N LEU A 252 10.75 -14.22 31.27
CA LEU A 252 10.35 -13.58 32.53
C LEU A 252 9.56 -14.54 33.42
N ASN A 253 8.64 -15.33 32.87
CA ASN A 253 7.79 -16.28 33.61
C ASN A 253 8.55 -17.46 34.19
N LYS A 254 9.85 -17.67 33.88
CA LYS A 254 10.68 -18.70 34.53
C LYS A 254 11.00 -18.35 35.97
N THR A 255 11.08 -17.07 36.29
CA THR A 255 11.53 -16.56 37.58
C THR A 255 10.50 -15.71 38.32
N VAL A 256 9.51 -15.15 37.60
CA VAL A 256 8.49 -14.24 38.15
C VAL A 256 7.10 -14.80 37.88
N ASP A 257 6.25 -14.85 38.92
CA ASP A 257 4.81 -15.07 38.75
C ASP A 257 4.16 -13.79 38.18
N LEU A 258 3.70 -13.85 36.93
CA LEU A 258 3.17 -12.71 36.21
C LEU A 258 1.70 -12.44 36.50
N ARG A 259 0.99 -13.33 37.19
CA ARG A 259 -0.44 -13.19 37.46
C ARG A 259 -0.74 -11.95 38.33
N GLY A 260 -1.63 -11.09 37.88
CA GLY A 260 -2.00 -9.87 38.55
C GLY A 260 -0.93 -8.77 38.56
N THR A 261 0.13 -8.91 37.74
CA THR A 261 1.17 -7.89 37.60
C THR A 261 0.82 -6.88 36.49
N ILE A 262 1.51 -5.74 36.49
CA ILE A 262 1.54 -4.75 35.43
C ILE A 262 2.93 -4.86 34.77
N ALA A 263 2.94 -5.03 33.44
CA ALA A 263 4.21 -5.10 32.71
C ALA A 263 4.59 -3.70 32.18
N ILE A 264 5.86 -3.31 32.33
CA ILE A 264 6.43 -2.19 31.59
C ILE A 264 7.31 -2.72 30.47
N THR A 265 7.08 -2.23 29.25
CA THR A 265 7.78 -2.63 28.02
C THR A 265 8.30 -1.43 27.27
N LYS A 266 9.40 -1.60 26.52
CA LYS A 266 9.88 -0.56 25.61
C LYS A 266 9.35 -0.76 24.18
N TYR A 267 9.20 0.33 23.43
CA TYR A 267 8.88 0.27 22.00
C TYR A 267 9.94 -0.53 21.20
N GLY A 268 9.55 -1.01 20.02
CA GLY A 268 10.38 -1.89 19.20
C GLY A 268 10.08 -3.37 19.44
N GLY A 269 10.60 -4.23 18.57
CA GLY A 269 10.42 -5.67 18.62
C GLY A 269 9.01 -6.14 18.31
N ALA A 270 8.17 -6.36 19.30
CA ALA A 270 6.75 -6.64 19.11
C ALA A 270 5.98 -5.36 18.74
N GLY A 271 4.96 -5.50 17.87
CA GLY A 271 4.03 -4.41 17.56
C GLY A 271 3.34 -3.85 18.79
N ARG A 272 2.76 -2.65 18.69
CA ARG A 272 2.14 -1.95 19.83
C ARG A 272 1.14 -2.83 20.58
N SER A 273 0.09 -3.33 19.92
CA SER A 273 -0.93 -4.19 20.52
C SER A 273 -0.39 -5.57 20.93
N ALA A 274 0.58 -6.10 20.19
CA ALA A 274 1.18 -7.41 20.46
C ALA A 274 1.82 -7.47 21.86
N LYS A 275 2.31 -6.35 22.41
CA LYS A 275 2.85 -6.28 23.78
C LYS A 275 1.80 -6.69 24.82
N ALA A 276 0.56 -6.23 24.69
CA ALA A 276 -0.54 -6.57 25.55
C ALA A 276 -1.16 -7.94 25.22
N ILE A 277 -1.29 -8.27 23.95
CA ILE A 277 -1.79 -9.58 23.49
C ILE A 277 -0.89 -10.70 24.02
N ASN A 278 0.44 -10.53 23.96
CA ASN A 278 1.40 -11.50 24.44
C ASN A 278 1.45 -11.58 25.98
N ALA A 279 1.10 -10.49 26.70
CA ALA A 279 1.09 -10.42 28.15
C ALA A 279 -0.09 -11.14 28.79
N ALA A 280 -1.28 -10.97 28.22
CA ALA A 280 -2.55 -11.43 28.79
C ALA A 280 -2.60 -12.94 29.09
N PRO A 281 -2.08 -13.88 28.25
CA PRO A 281 -2.05 -15.32 28.56
C PRO A 281 -1.29 -15.67 29.83
N TYR A 282 -0.35 -14.83 30.26
CA TYR A 282 0.41 -15.02 31.51
C TYR A 282 -0.27 -14.43 32.74
N GLY A 283 -1.48 -13.83 32.57
CA GLY A 283 -2.25 -13.23 33.66
C GLY A 283 -1.79 -11.82 34.04
N VAL A 284 -1.00 -11.16 33.21
CA VAL A 284 -0.71 -9.73 33.33
C VAL A 284 -2.01 -8.94 33.18
N VAL A 285 -2.25 -7.94 34.01
CA VAL A 285 -3.52 -7.19 34.06
C VAL A 285 -3.46 -5.82 33.41
N GLY A 286 -2.27 -5.29 33.12
CA GLY A 286 -2.07 -4.00 32.46
C GLY A 286 -0.66 -3.87 31.89
N VAL A 287 -0.49 -3.00 30.89
CA VAL A 287 0.80 -2.77 30.23
C VAL A 287 1.12 -1.28 30.17
N LEU A 288 2.33 -0.92 30.55
CA LEU A 288 2.95 0.37 30.28
C LEU A 288 3.93 0.24 29.13
N VAL A 289 3.97 1.26 28.26
CA VAL A 289 4.89 1.28 27.12
C VAL A 289 5.69 2.58 27.13
N TYR A 290 7.01 2.52 26.89
CA TYR A 290 7.85 3.71 26.84
C TYR A 290 8.88 3.62 25.71
N THR A 291 9.42 4.76 25.29
CA THR A 291 10.55 4.83 24.36
C THR A 291 11.86 4.86 25.16
N ASP A 292 12.70 3.84 25.00
CA ASP A 292 14.01 3.83 25.65
C ASP A 292 14.97 4.81 24.95
N PRO A 293 15.66 5.72 25.68
CA PRO A 293 16.54 6.70 25.08
C PRO A 293 17.73 6.09 24.31
N LEU A 294 18.14 4.85 24.60
CA LEU A 294 19.17 4.17 23.82
C LEU A 294 18.68 3.85 22.40
N ASP A 295 17.41 3.51 22.26
CA ASP A 295 16.80 3.07 20.99
C ASP A 295 16.31 4.24 20.11
N MET A 296 16.33 5.50 20.64
CA MET A 296 15.81 6.67 19.96
C MET A 296 16.75 7.89 20.01
N ASN A 297 17.37 8.14 21.14
CA ASN A 297 18.11 9.37 21.45
C ASN A 297 19.63 9.16 21.57
N ASP A 298 20.16 8.03 21.10
CA ASP A 298 21.59 7.68 21.30
C ASP A 298 22.02 7.76 22.77
N GLY A 299 21.09 7.54 23.71
CA GLY A 299 21.29 7.59 25.14
C GLY A 299 21.18 9.00 25.78
N LEU A 300 20.89 10.03 25.00
CA LEU A 300 20.73 11.40 25.52
C LEU A 300 19.36 11.57 26.18
N MET A 301 19.35 12.24 27.36
CA MET A 301 18.15 12.31 28.20
C MET A 301 17.83 13.71 28.77
N SER A 302 18.77 14.66 28.72
CA SER A 302 18.59 15.96 29.39
C SER A 302 17.90 16.99 28.52
N ASP A 303 16.76 17.51 28.95
CA ASP A 303 16.09 18.63 28.29
C ASP A 303 16.75 19.99 28.56
N ALA A 304 17.78 20.02 29.39
CA ALA A 304 18.52 21.24 29.68
C ALA A 304 19.45 21.63 28.52
N ASN A 305 19.99 20.68 27.76
CA ASN A 305 20.98 20.93 26.70
C ASN A 305 21.15 19.82 25.64
N GLU A 306 20.51 18.66 25.77
CA GLU A 306 20.75 17.50 24.90
C GLU A 306 19.59 17.19 23.94
N THR A 307 18.35 17.38 24.40
CA THR A 307 17.15 17.05 23.65
C THR A 307 16.45 18.32 23.18
N TYR A 308 15.33 18.21 22.44
CA TYR A 308 14.52 19.35 22.04
C TYR A 308 14.15 20.19 23.30
N PRO A 309 14.24 21.53 23.28
CA PRO A 309 14.41 22.39 22.11
C PRO A 309 15.86 22.69 21.72
N HIS A 310 16.86 21.93 22.18
CA HIS A 310 18.28 22.18 21.89
C HIS A 310 18.82 21.32 20.74
N SER A 311 18.16 20.22 20.43
CA SER A 311 18.47 19.29 19.33
C SER A 311 17.20 18.63 18.77
N TRP A 312 17.37 17.69 17.85
CA TRP A 312 16.25 16.91 17.29
C TRP A 312 15.78 15.75 18.19
N TYR A 313 16.52 15.43 19.27
CA TYR A 313 16.22 14.30 20.14
C TYR A 313 14.98 14.57 21.01
N MET A 314 14.24 13.50 21.33
CA MET A 314 13.00 13.55 22.10
C MET A 314 13.27 13.99 23.56
N PRO A 315 12.53 14.98 24.09
CA PRO A 315 12.62 15.33 25.50
C PRO A 315 12.14 14.20 26.43
N PRO A 316 12.56 14.21 27.72
CA PRO A 316 12.22 13.16 28.69
C PRO A 316 10.72 12.92 28.89
N SER A 317 9.91 13.96 28.76
CA SER A 317 8.44 13.89 28.88
C SER A 317 7.74 13.46 27.57
N GLY A 318 8.48 13.26 26.46
CA GLY A 318 7.89 12.86 25.17
C GLY A 318 7.27 11.47 25.23
N VAL A 319 6.10 11.33 24.64
CA VAL A 319 5.35 10.07 24.62
C VAL A 319 4.90 9.75 23.20
N GLU A 320 5.29 8.59 22.68
CA GLU A 320 4.83 8.08 21.41
C GLU A 320 3.38 7.57 21.52
N ARG A 321 2.43 8.27 20.89
CA ARG A 321 1.04 7.82 20.72
C ARG A 321 0.97 6.73 19.67
N GLY A 322 -0.19 6.14 19.43
CA GLY A 322 -0.39 5.26 18.28
C GLY A 322 -1.62 4.37 18.42
N SER A 323 -1.98 3.76 17.28
CA SER A 323 -3.02 2.74 17.23
C SER A 323 -2.48 1.41 17.75
N TYR A 324 -3.22 0.81 18.68
CA TYR A 324 -2.96 -0.53 19.21
C TYR A 324 -3.88 -1.54 18.51
N ASN A 325 -3.86 -1.52 17.18
CA ASN A 325 -4.53 -2.45 16.28
C ASN A 325 -3.48 -3.14 15.39
N ILE A 326 -3.54 -4.45 15.24
CA ILE A 326 -2.61 -5.20 14.36
C ILE A 326 -3.09 -5.30 12.92
N ASP A 327 -4.38 -5.06 12.67
CA ASP A 327 -5.01 -5.10 11.36
C ASP A 327 -5.16 -3.70 10.77
N PHE A 328 -5.62 -3.58 9.54
CA PHE A 328 -5.93 -2.29 8.91
C PHE A 328 -7.36 -2.26 8.35
N GLY A 329 -7.92 -1.03 8.25
CA GLY A 329 -9.31 -0.81 7.90
C GLY A 329 -10.23 -0.74 9.11
N ASP A 330 -11.51 -0.41 8.90
CA ASP A 330 -12.50 -0.28 9.96
C ASP A 330 -12.80 -1.64 10.62
N LEU A 331 -12.62 -1.69 11.94
CA LEU A 331 -12.72 -2.94 12.71
C LEU A 331 -14.13 -3.54 12.73
N LEU A 332 -15.17 -2.72 12.54
CA LEU A 332 -16.57 -3.19 12.56
C LEU A 332 -17.12 -3.60 11.19
N THR A 333 -16.43 -3.25 10.09
CA THR A 333 -16.87 -3.52 8.73
C THR A 333 -15.83 -4.27 7.89
N PRO A 334 -15.28 -5.41 8.37
CA PRO A 334 -14.24 -6.13 7.63
C PRO A 334 -14.72 -6.50 6.23
N HIS A 335 -13.92 -6.20 5.20
CA HIS A 335 -14.17 -6.39 3.76
C HIS A 335 -15.31 -5.56 3.15
N LEU A 336 -15.92 -4.63 3.90
CA LEU A 336 -17.01 -3.78 3.43
C LEU A 336 -16.67 -2.32 3.70
N ALA A 337 -16.89 -1.45 2.72
CA ALA A 337 -16.74 -0.03 2.94
C ALA A 337 -17.68 0.48 4.04
N ALA A 338 -17.14 1.18 5.03
CA ALA A 338 -17.84 1.67 6.21
C ALA A 338 -18.73 2.88 5.87
N LYS A 339 -19.82 2.66 5.14
CA LYS A 339 -20.84 3.69 4.91
C LYS A 339 -21.84 3.71 6.08
N GLU A 340 -22.67 4.76 6.16
CA GLU A 340 -23.62 4.94 7.27
C GLU A 340 -24.49 3.70 7.48
N GLU A 341 -24.98 3.10 6.38
CA GLU A 341 -25.88 1.94 6.37
C GLU A 341 -25.16 0.58 6.34
N THR A 342 -23.83 0.54 6.34
CA THR A 342 -23.09 -0.72 6.28
C THR A 342 -23.32 -1.56 7.53
N TYR A 343 -23.57 -2.88 7.36
CA TYR A 343 -23.65 -3.82 8.48
C TYR A 343 -22.34 -3.81 9.27
N ARG A 344 -22.44 -3.76 10.58
CA ARG A 344 -21.32 -3.80 11.52
C ARG A 344 -21.39 -5.06 12.40
N ILE A 345 -20.24 -5.72 12.56
CA ILE A 345 -20.10 -6.82 13.51
C ILE A 345 -20.22 -6.31 14.95
N ASN A 346 -20.41 -7.20 15.93
CA ASN A 346 -20.36 -6.79 17.33
C ASN A 346 -18.93 -6.42 17.73
N ALA A 347 -18.77 -5.38 18.56
CA ALA A 347 -17.46 -4.98 19.07
C ALA A 347 -16.75 -6.11 19.86
N THR A 348 -17.50 -7.04 20.45
CA THR A 348 -16.96 -8.22 21.12
C THR A 348 -16.29 -9.23 20.18
N ASP A 349 -16.57 -9.15 18.89
CA ASP A 349 -16.02 -10.05 17.87
C ASP A 349 -14.74 -9.48 17.23
N ILE A 350 -14.36 -8.26 17.59
CA ILE A 350 -13.11 -7.62 17.15
C ILE A 350 -11.91 -8.39 17.69
N THR A 351 -10.93 -8.63 16.85
CA THR A 351 -9.64 -9.24 17.18
C THR A 351 -8.49 -8.27 16.89
N GLY A 352 -7.29 -8.56 17.39
CA GLY A 352 -6.10 -7.79 17.06
C GLY A 352 -5.91 -6.49 17.87
N ILE A 353 -6.75 -6.23 18.87
CA ILE A 353 -6.62 -5.09 19.81
C ILE A 353 -6.18 -5.58 21.18
N PRO A 354 -5.65 -4.69 22.08
CA PRO A 354 -5.24 -5.08 23.41
C PRO A 354 -6.38 -5.68 24.22
N PRO A 355 -6.21 -6.85 24.87
CA PRO A 355 -7.22 -7.42 25.74
C PRO A 355 -7.20 -6.86 27.16
N ILE A 356 -6.22 -6.03 27.52
CA ILE A 356 -5.99 -5.46 28.85
C ILE A 356 -5.60 -3.98 28.74
N PRO A 357 -5.91 -3.15 29.79
CA PRO A 357 -5.56 -1.75 29.83
C PRO A 357 -4.07 -1.49 29.54
N THR A 358 -3.81 -0.56 28.64
CA THR A 358 -2.46 -0.25 28.15
C THR A 358 -2.29 1.26 28.06
N GLN A 359 -1.13 1.79 28.53
CA GLN A 359 -0.83 3.21 28.53
C GLN A 359 0.62 3.50 28.17
N PRO A 360 0.90 4.35 27.16
CA PRO A 360 2.23 4.86 26.90
C PRO A 360 2.60 5.97 27.90
N ILE A 361 3.88 6.02 28.27
CA ILE A 361 4.44 6.99 29.24
C ILE A 361 5.78 7.57 28.75
N GLY A 362 6.14 8.75 29.24
CA GLY A 362 7.45 9.35 28.98
C GLY A 362 8.60 8.59 29.64
N PHE A 363 9.80 8.71 29.07
CA PHE A 363 10.95 8.00 29.63
C PHE A 363 11.44 8.61 30.96
N GLU A 364 11.11 9.86 31.30
CA GLU A 364 11.41 10.42 32.64
C GLU A 364 10.71 9.63 33.73
N ASP A 365 9.47 9.21 33.49
CA ASP A 365 8.69 8.43 34.43
C ASP A 365 9.11 6.94 34.38
N ALA A 366 9.34 6.41 33.16
CA ALA A 366 9.86 5.05 33.00
C ALA A 366 11.22 4.87 33.74
N TYR A 367 12.10 5.88 33.69
CA TYR A 367 13.36 5.92 34.46
C TYR A 367 13.11 5.73 35.96
N ARG A 368 12.15 6.51 36.54
CA ARG A 368 11.82 6.40 37.96
C ARG A 368 11.22 5.05 38.35
N LEU A 369 10.48 4.43 37.42
CA LEU A 369 9.89 3.12 37.69
C LEU A 369 10.92 1.99 37.55
N ILE A 370 11.65 1.95 36.46
CA ILE A 370 12.57 0.86 36.10
C ILE A 370 13.79 0.85 37.02
N CYS A 371 14.39 2.01 37.30
CA CYS A 371 15.56 2.09 38.17
C CYS A 371 15.26 1.72 39.64
N GLU A 372 14.00 1.78 40.05
CA GLU A 372 13.56 1.38 41.39
C GLU A 372 13.07 -0.10 41.45
N LEU A 373 12.99 -0.81 40.30
CA LEU A 373 12.61 -2.22 40.31
C LEU A 373 13.61 -3.11 41.02
N GLY A 374 13.08 -4.03 41.83
CA GLY A 374 13.82 -5.10 42.51
C GLY A 374 13.94 -6.36 41.68
N GLY A 375 14.20 -7.46 42.33
CA GLY A 375 14.32 -8.79 41.66
C GLY A 375 15.69 -9.03 41.01
N GLU A 376 15.80 -10.09 40.22
CA GLU A 376 16.97 -10.45 39.48
C GLU A 376 17.27 -9.45 38.35
N PRO A 377 18.55 -9.19 38.02
CA PRO A 377 18.91 -8.42 36.85
C PRO A 377 18.36 -9.06 35.56
N ALA A 378 17.74 -8.23 34.70
CA ALA A 378 17.36 -8.65 33.36
C ALA A 378 18.59 -8.93 32.51
N PRO A 379 18.52 -9.81 31.48
CA PRO A 379 19.63 -10.14 30.60
C PRO A 379 20.30 -8.90 30.00
N ASP A 380 21.59 -8.95 29.67
CA ASP A 380 22.36 -7.84 29.09
C ASP A 380 21.66 -7.28 27.82
N ALA A 381 21.08 -8.15 27.00
CA ALA A 381 20.35 -7.75 25.79
C ALA A 381 19.05 -6.98 26.07
N TRP A 382 18.57 -6.95 27.33
CA TRP A 382 17.37 -6.20 27.73
C TRP A 382 17.69 -4.87 28.42
N GLN A 383 18.98 -4.63 28.77
CA GLN A 383 19.38 -3.35 29.32
C GLN A 383 19.12 -2.22 28.34
N GLY A 384 18.89 -1.01 28.82
CA GLY A 384 18.58 0.16 28.02
C GLY A 384 19.47 1.35 28.34
N GLY A 385 18.99 2.57 27.98
CA GLY A 385 19.75 3.81 28.10
C GLY A 385 19.80 4.44 29.49
N PHE A 386 19.06 3.93 30.47
CA PHE A 386 19.08 4.49 31.82
C PHE A 386 20.35 4.12 32.56
N ASN A 387 20.86 5.08 33.33
CA ASN A 387 22.07 4.85 34.16
C ASN A 387 21.74 4.02 35.43
N CYS A 388 21.17 2.83 35.23
CA CYS A 388 20.86 1.87 36.31
C CYS A 388 20.76 0.45 35.71
N THR A 389 20.83 -0.56 36.54
CA THR A 389 20.54 -1.95 36.14
C THR A 389 19.04 -2.14 36.06
N TYR A 390 18.55 -2.60 34.90
CA TYR A 390 17.15 -3.01 34.71
C TYR A 390 16.98 -4.39 35.31
N ASN A 391 16.08 -4.51 36.28
CA ASN A 391 15.73 -5.75 36.96
C ASN A 391 14.35 -6.26 36.51
N PHE A 392 14.07 -7.54 36.66
CA PHE A 392 12.80 -8.14 36.28
C PHE A 392 11.58 -7.63 37.07
N GLY A 393 11.77 -7.17 38.28
CA GLY A 393 10.71 -6.56 39.08
C GLY A 393 9.92 -7.46 39.99
N GLY A 394 9.85 -8.72 39.86
CA GLY A 394 9.04 -9.58 40.75
C GLY A 394 9.74 -9.90 42.10
N PRO A 395 9.51 -9.20 43.14
CA PRO A 395 8.27 -8.82 43.85
C PRO A 395 7.86 -7.34 43.74
N GLY A 396 8.30 -6.64 42.73
CA GLY A 396 8.06 -5.22 42.54
C GLY A 396 9.30 -4.36 42.83
N PHE A 397 9.13 -3.27 43.52
CA PHE A 397 10.20 -2.30 43.80
C PHE A 397 11.21 -2.79 44.86
N LYS A 398 12.45 -2.26 44.81
CA LYS A 398 13.54 -2.56 45.76
C LYS A 398 13.11 -2.23 47.20
N PRO A 399 13.60 -2.96 48.22
CA PRO A 399 13.36 -2.62 49.61
C PRO A 399 13.87 -1.24 50.03
N THR A 400 14.88 -0.74 49.32
CA THR A 400 15.46 0.60 49.55
C THR A 400 14.77 1.68 48.76
N SER A 401 13.83 1.35 47.88
CA SER A 401 13.07 2.28 47.08
C SER A 401 12.08 3.09 47.93
N SER A 402 11.81 4.35 47.55
CA SER A 402 10.70 5.11 48.09
C SER A 402 9.33 4.48 47.75
N PHE A 403 9.29 3.57 46.76
CA PHE A 403 8.12 2.82 46.33
C PHE A 403 8.07 1.38 46.94
N THR A 404 8.89 1.08 47.94
CA THR A 404 8.91 -0.28 48.52
C THR A 404 7.52 -0.77 48.92
N ASN A 405 7.17 -2.01 48.58
CA ASN A 405 5.87 -2.67 48.77
C ASN A 405 4.69 -2.00 48.02
N SER A 406 4.92 -0.99 47.19
CA SER A 406 3.88 -0.29 46.45
C SER A 406 3.45 -1.07 45.19
N ASP A 407 2.28 -0.72 44.68
CA ASP A 407 1.73 -1.19 43.44
C ASP A 407 1.69 -0.04 42.40
N VAL A 408 1.65 -0.41 41.13
CA VAL A 408 1.29 0.53 40.09
C VAL A 408 -0.19 0.37 39.80
N LYS A 409 -0.89 1.48 39.61
CA LYS A 409 -2.32 1.54 39.30
C LYS A 409 -2.52 2.26 37.97
N LEU A 410 -3.30 1.66 37.06
CA LEU A 410 -3.75 2.24 35.81
C LEU A 410 -5.26 2.46 35.89
N ASP A 411 -5.68 3.70 35.60
CA ASP A 411 -7.08 4.05 35.40
C ASP A 411 -7.23 4.59 33.99
N ILE A 412 -7.78 3.77 33.08
CA ILE A 412 -7.93 4.03 31.64
C ILE A 412 -9.41 4.28 31.33
N TYR A 413 -9.68 5.39 30.62
CA TYR A 413 -11.03 5.87 30.29
C TYR A 413 -11.24 6.08 28.82
N ASN A 414 -10.48 5.34 27.98
CA ASN A 414 -10.72 5.36 26.53
C ASN A 414 -12.14 4.92 26.22
N TYR A 415 -12.68 5.47 25.14
CA TYR A 415 -13.99 5.06 24.60
C TYR A 415 -13.92 4.99 23.09
N GLU A 416 -14.79 4.17 22.50
CA GLU A 416 -14.88 4.01 21.07
C GLU A 416 -16.21 4.60 20.57
N GLU A 417 -16.15 5.19 19.37
CA GLU A 417 -17.30 5.81 18.72
C GLU A 417 -17.23 5.66 17.19
N VAL A 418 -18.38 5.43 16.55
CA VAL A 418 -18.49 5.48 15.08
C VAL A 418 -18.68 6.92 14.64
N LYS A 419 -17.73 7.44 13.86
CA LYS A 419 -17.73 8.84 13.38
C LYS A 419 -17.44 8.93 11.88
N PRO A 420 -17.96 9.98 11.20
CA PRO A 420 -17.60 10.22 9.80
C PRO A 420 -16.16 10.73 9.70
N SER A 421 -15.33 10.01 8.94
CA SER A 421 -14.00 10.43 8.53
C SER A 421 -13.99 10.68 7.02
N SER A 422 -13.20 11.63 6.55
CA SER A 422 -13.20 12.07 5.16
C SER A 422 -11.87 11.80 4.47
N ASN A 423 -11.93 11.09 3.35
CA ASN A 423 -10.89 11.18 2.33
C ASN A 423 -11.18 12.41 1.44
N VAL A 424 -10.13 13.10 1.01
CA VAL A 424 -10.23 14.10 -0.06
C VAL A 424 -9.61 13.53 -1.31
N MET A 425 -10.40 13.49 -2.39
CA MET A 425 -10.01 12.89 -3.66
C MET A 425 -9.78 13.96 -4.71
N GLY A 426 -8.67 13.81 -5.46
CA GLY A 426 -8.35 14.65 -6.61
C GLY A 426 -8.19 13.82 -7.87
N PHE A 427 -8.51 14.42 -9.04
CA PHE A 427 -8.49 13.69 -10.30
C PHE A 427 -7.99 14.55 -11.46
N ILE A 428 -7.05 14.01 -12.23
CA ILE A 428 -6.66 14.53 -13.56
C ILE A 428 -6.98 13.45 -14.59
N ARG A 429 -7.82 13.79 -15.56
CA ARG A 429 -8.25 12.84 -16.60
C ARG A 429 -7.14 12.61 -17.63
N GLY A 430 -6.86 11.37 -17.93
CA GLY A 430 -5.97 10.95 -19.02
C GLY A 430 -6.55 11.25 -20.39
N SER A 431 -5.67 11.58 -21.34
CA SER A 431 -6.04 11.93 -22.72
C SER A 431 -6.12 10.72 -23.64
N VAL A 432 -5.41 9.65 -23.38
CA VAL A 432 -5.29 8.47 -24.27
C VAL A 432 -5.88 7.23 -23.63
N GLU A 433 -5.50 6.94 -22.38
CA GLU A 433 -5.95 5.79 -21.57
C GLU A 433 -6.63 6.29 -20.27
N PRO A 434 -7.78 6.98 -20.38
CA PRO A 434 -8.45 7.58 -19.22
C PRO A 434 -9.01 6.56 -18.23
N ASP A 435 -9.05 5.30 -18.62
CA ASP A 435 -9.50 4.15 -17.84
C ASP A 435 -8.34 3.41 -17.13
N ARG A 436 -7.11 3.92 -17.20
CA ARG A 436 -5.96 3.45 -16.43
C ARG A 436 -5.57 4.51 -15.42
N TYR A 437 -5.29 4.08 -14.16
CA TYR A 437 -5.08 4.99 -13.03
C TYR A 437 -3.67 4.85 -12.48
N VAL A 438 -2.96 5.97 -12.33
CA VAL A 438 -1.81 6.08 -11.45
C VAL A 438 -2.30 6.80 -10.19
N ILE A 439 -2.11 6.21 -9.03
CA ILE A 439 -2.61 6.74 -7.76
C ILE A 439 -1.43 7.30 -6.97
N TYR A 440 -1.59 8.50 -6.45
CA TYR A 440 -0.67 9.12 -5.50
C TYR A 440 -1.43 9.37 -4.20
N GLY A 441 -0.96 8.84 -3.10
CA GLY A 441 -1.64 8.94 -1.82
C GLY A 441 -0.73 9.36 -0.66
N ASN A 442 -1.37 9.98 0.31
CA ASN A 442 -0.80 10.40 1.59
C ASN A 442 -1.96 10.58 2.58
N HIS A 443 -1.76 10.25 3.84
CA HIS A 443 -2.79 10.57 4.83
C HIS A 443 -2.72 12.03 5.30
N ARG A 444 -3.74 12.45 6.03
CA ARG A 444 -3.89 13.85 6.41
C ARG A 444 -4.08 14.04 7.90
N ASP A 445 -4.73 13.11 8.57
CA ASP A 445 -4.87 13.13 10.04
C ASP A 445 -3.53 12.89 10.73
N SER A 446 -3.40 13.38 11.95
CA SER A 446 -2.20 13.23 12.78
C SER A 446 -2.56 13.03 14.24
N TRP A 447 -1.65 12.52 15.06
CA TRP A 447 -1.91 12.44 16.50
C TRP A 447 -2.00 13.80 17.17
N VAL A 448 -1.17 14.75 16.76
CA VAL A 448 -1.15 16.12 17.30
C VAL A 448 -1.04 17.12 16.15
N HIS A 449 0.09 17.86 16.02
CA HIS A 449 0.31 18.81 14.93
C HIS A 449 0.83 18.13 13.65
N GLY A 450 1.49 16.98 13.77
CA GLY A 450 1.89 16.15 12.65
C GLY A 450 2.71 16.84 11.56
N ALA A 451 3.70 17.65 11.93
CA ALA A 451 4.45 18.41 10.95
C ALA A 451 5.37 17.53 10.08
N ILE A 452 5.85 16.44 10.64
CA ILE A 452 6.59 15.43 9.92
C ILE A 452 5.60 14.36 9.43
N ASP A 453 4.82 13.81 10.34
CA ASP A 453 3.85 12.75 10.18
C ASP A 453 2.41 13.26 10.34
N PRO A 454 1.63 13.40 9.20
CA PRO A 454 2.01 13.19 7.80
C PRO A 454 2.17 14.50 7.00
N SER A 455 2.09 15.67 7.63
CA SER A 455 1.94 16.93 6.89
C SER A 455 3.15 17.25 6.01
N SER A 456 4.33 16.65 6.27
CA SER A 456 5.47 16.76 5.36
C SER A 456 5.14 16.19 3.98
N GLY A 457 4.52 15.00 3.93
CA GLY A 457 4.04 14.38 2.69
C GLY A 457 2.83 15.11 2.08
N THR A 458 1.88 15.55 2.93
CA THR A 458 0.72 16.34 2.46
C THR A 458 1.17 17.66 1.80
N SER A 459 2.17 18.34 2.38
CA SER A 459 2.71 19.59 1.82
C SER A 459 3.39 19.39 0.47
N VAL A 460 4.10 18.27 0.30
CA VAL A 460 4.70 17.82 -0.95
C VAL A 460 3.64 17.48 -1.99
N MET A 461 2.59 16.74 -1.63
CA MET A 461 1.49 16.40 -2.52
C MET A 461 0.74 17.66 -3.00
N LEU A 462 0.51 18.64 -2.12
CA LEU A 462 -0.08 19.93 -2.51
C LEU A 462 0.77 20.68 -3.53
N GLU A 463 2.09 20.64 -3.41
CA GLU A 463 2.97 21.29 -4.38
C GLU A 463 3.00 20.55 -5.71
N ILE A 464 3.09 19.22 -5.71
CA ILE A 464 3.00 18.41 -6.93
C ILE A 464 1.70 18.68 -7.66
N THR A 465 0.56 18.68 -6.94
CA THR A 465 -0.76 18.91 -7.53
C THR A 465 -0.92 20.33 -8.05
N ARG A 466 -0.36 21.35 -7.37
CA ARG A 466 -0.33 22.73 -7.82
C ARG A 466 0.37 22.87 -9.18
N VAL A 467 1.57 22.28 -9.31
CA VAL A 467 2.35 22.38 -10.55
C VAL A 467 1.67 21.63 -11.69
N LEU A 468 1.24 20.38 -11.46
CA LEU A 468 0.56 19.58 -12.48
C LEU A 468 -0.79 20.19 -12.88
N GLY A 469 -1.58 20.68 -11.93
CA GLY A 469 -2.85 21.35 -12.18
C GLY A 469 -2.67 22.62 -13.03
N LYS A 470 -1.67 23.45 -12.70
CA LYS A 470 -1.29 24.61 -13.51
C LYS A 470 -0.94 24.22 -14.95
N MET A 471 -0.14 23.16 -15.14
CA MET A 471 0.25 22.69 -16.48
C MET A 471 -0.97 22.20 -17.28
N VAL A 472 -1.91 21.52 -16.64
CA VAL A 472 -3.18 21.08 -17.24
C VAL A 472 -4.06 22.26 -17.61
N LYS A 473 -4.26 23.23 -16.69
CA LYS A 473 -5.10 24.43 -16.93
C LYS A 473 -4.53 25.32 -18.05
N GLN A 474 -3.21 25.39 -18.16
CA GLN A 474 -2.52 26.11 -19.24
C GLN A 474 -2.52 25.37 -20.58
N GLY A 475 -2.99 24.10 -20.62
CA GLY A 475 -2.96 23.26 -21.82
C GLY A 475 -1.55 22.87 -22.29
N THR A 476 -0.54 23.01 -21.42
CA THR A 476 0.85 22.67 -21.76
C THR A 476 1.15 21.18 -21.57
N TRP A 477 0.30 20.50 -20.80
CA TRP A 477 0.38 19.07 -20.54
C TRP A 477 -0.98 18.49 -20.17
N ARG A 478 -1.19 17.23 -20.53
CA ARG A 478 -2.25 16.35 -20.00
C ARG A 478 -1.73 14.92 -20.01
N PRO A 479 -1.86 14.16 -18.91
CA PRO A 479 -1.31 12.82 -18.83
C PRO A 479 -1.95 11.87 -19.86
N ARG A 480 -1.22 10.86 -20.27
CA ARG A 480 -1.73 9.75 -21.07
C ARG A 480 -2.78 8.96 -20.30
N ARG A 481 -2.48 8.58 -19.05
CA ARG A 481 -3.34 7.87 -18.10
C ARG A 481 -3.90 8.83 -17.06
N SER A 482 -5.06 8.51 -16.51
CA SER A 482 -5.64 9.31 -15.43
C SER A 482 -4.81 9.22 -14.15
N ILE A 483 -4.76 10.32 -13.40
CA ILE A 483 -4.11 10.38 -12.11
C ILE A 483 -5.18 10.59 -11.04
N ILE A 484 -5.12 9.77 -9.98
CA ILE A 484 -5.94 9.92 -8.78
C ILE A 484 -5.02 10.38 -7.66
N PHE A 485 -5.39 11.45 -6.96
CA PHE A 485 -4.76 11.87 -5.71
C PHE A 485 -5.68 11.53 -4.56
N GLY A 486 -5.16 10.81 -3.55
CA GLY A 486 -5.88 10.45 -2.33
C GLY A 486 -5.23 11.12 -1.12
N SER A 487 -6.00 11.97 -0.42
CA SER A 487 -5.65 12.47 0.91
C SER A 487 -6.50 11.70 1.90
N TRP A 488 -5.88 10.71 2.54
CA TRP A 488 -6.59 9.74 3.37
C TRP A 488 -6.92 10.30 4.75
N GLY A 489 -8.03 9.91 5.34
CA GLY A 489 -8.41 10.23 6.70
C GLY A 489 -8.32 9.02 7.62
N ALA A 490 -8.09 9.25 8.90
CA ALA A 490 -8.02 8.23 9.95
C ALA A 490 -6.98 7.12 9.68
N GLU A 491 -5.86 7.46 9.04
CA GLU A 491 -4.74 6.53 8.86
C GLU A 491 -4.18 6.09 10.19
N GLU A 492 -3.98 7.04 11.12
CA GLU A 492 -3.37 6.85 12.43
C GLU A 492 -4.12 5.84 13.32
N PHE A 493 -5.35 5.53 12.98
CA PHE A 493 -6.18 4.53 13.65
C PHE A 493 -6.10 3.13 13.00
N GLY A 494 -5.30 2.97 11.95
CA GLY A 494 -5.08 1.71 11.25
C GLY A 494 -5.42 1.75 9.78
N LEU A 495 -4.84 2.68 9.02
CA LEU A 495 -4.95 2.83 7.55
C LEU A 495 -6.43 2.90 7.08
N ILE A 496 -7.31 3.50 7.88
CA ILE A 496 -8.76 3.33 7.69
C ILE A 496 -9.20 3.94 6.37
N GLY A 497 -8.89 5.20 6.10
CA GLY A 497 -9.40 5.88 4.90
C GLY A 497 -8.98 5.22 3.59
N SER A 498 -7.74 4.77 3.48
CA SER A 498 -7.23 4.06 2.30
C SER A 498 -7.81 2.66 2.17
N ALA A 499 -7.97 1.94 3.29
CA ALA A 499 -8.58 0.61 3.30
C ALA A 499 -10.04 0.65 2.84
N GLU A 500 -10.85 1.53 3.42
CA GLU A 500 -12.25 1.72 3.05
C GLU A 500 -12.43 2.11 1.57
N TYR A 501 -11.52 2.95 1.05
CA TYR A 501 -11.50 3.31 -0.36
C TYR A 501 -11.20 2.09 -1.26
N THR A 502 -10.24 1.24 -0.87
CA THR A 502 -9.91 0.03 -1.64
C THR A 502 -11.00 -1.02 -1.59
N GLU A 503 -11.74 -1.12 -0.50
CA GLU A 503 -12.89 -2.01 -0.37
C GLU A 503 -14.08 -1.51 -1.21
N GLN A 504 -14.39 -0.20 -1.15
CA GLN A 504 -15.48 0.38 -1.93
C GLN A 504 -15.26 0.24 -3.44
N TYR A 505 -14.06 0.50 -3.90
CA TYR A 505 -13.71 0.52 -5.33
C TYR A 505 -12.92 -0.71 -5.78
N PHE A 506 -13.04 -1.81 -5.06
CA PHE A 506 -12.27 -3.05 -5.26
C PHE A 506 -12.13 -3.44 -6.73
N ALA A 507 -13.23 -3.61 -7.45
CA ALA A 507 -13.21 -4.06 -8.85
C ALA A 507 -12.53 -3.05 -9.78
N ALA A 508 -12.88 -1.76 -9.65
CA ALA A 508 -12.32 -0.72 -10.51
C ALA A 508 -10.82 -0.52 -10.28
N LEU A 509 -10.38 -0.57 -9.03
CA LEU A 509 -8.96 -0.41 -8.68
C LEU A 509 -8.15 -1.64 -9.08
N SER A 510 -8.65 -2.85 -8.82
CA SER A 510 -7.98 -4.11 -9.20
C SER A 510 -7.74 -4.19 -10.69
N GLU A 511 -8.70 -3.79 -11.51
CA GLU A 511 -8.65 -3.93 -12.97
C GLU A 511 -7.89 -2.78 -13.66
N ARG A 512 -7.78 -1.60 -13.05
CA ARG A 512 -7.40 -0.37 -13.75
C ARG A 512 -6.20 0.36 -13.16
N SER A 513 -5.78 0.06 -11.94
CA SER A 513 -4.67 0.76 -11.31
C SER A 513 -3.32 0.23 -11.81
N VAL A 514 -2.49 1.14 -12.30
CA VAL A 514 -1.14 0.85 -12.80
C VAL A 514 -0.16 0.73 -11.64
N ALA A 515 -0.18 1.73 -10.74
CA ALA A 515 0.70 1.78 -9.58
C ALA A 515 0.11 2.71 -8.51
N TYR A 516 0.57 2.52 -7.27
CA TYR A 516 0.34 3.40 -6.13
C TYR A 516 1.66 4.02 -5.65
N ILE A 517 1.71 5.33 -5.55
CA ILE A 517 2.83 6.09 -5.00
C ILE A 517 2.42 6.60 -3.63
N ASN A 518 3.11 6.14 -2.60
CA ASN A 518 2.97 6.64 -1.24
C ASN A 518 4.04 7.67 -0.93
N VAL A 519 3.67 8.78 -0.33
CA VAL A 519 4.58 9.68 0.35
C VAL A 519 3.88 10.13 1.64
N ASP A 520 3.99 9.31 2.64
CA ASP A 520 3.48 9.55 3.98
C ASP A 520 4.32 10.65 4.65
N ILE A 521 5.49 10.29 5.12
CA ILE A 521 6.48 11.21 5.65
C ILE A 521 7.48 11.55 4.56
N ALA A 522 7.43 12.76 4.01
CA ALA A 522 8.37 13.17 2.98
C ALA A 522 9.81 13.30 3.51
N VAL A 523 9.99 13.72 4.75
CA VAL A 523 11.33 13.99 5.31
C VAL A 523 11.43 13.60 6.78
N PHE A 524 12.14 12.51 7.06
CA PHE A 524 12.55 12.12 8.42
C PHE A 524 13.79 12.90 8.89
N ALA A 525 14.67 13.24 7.98
CA ALA A 525 15.89 14.02 8.11
C ALA A 525 16.47 14.31 6.72
N ASN A 526 17.54 15.08 6.64
CA ASN A 526 18.06 15.66 5.40
C ASN A 526 19.36 15.03 4.86
N ALA A 527 19.69 13.79 5.24
CA ALA A 527 20.96 13.19 4.82
C ALA A 527 20.90 12.59 3.41
N THR A 528 19.87 11.82 3.10
CA THR A 528 19.76 11.09 1.83
C THR A 528 18.33 10.66 1.53
N LEU A 529 18.03 10.36 0.25
CA LEU A 529 16.81 9.67 -0.11
C LEU A 529 16.85 8.22 0.37
N GLY A 530 15.70 7.70 0.79
CA GLY A 530 15.40 6.29 0.95
C GLY A 530 14.09 5.97 0.23
N ALA A 531 13.98 4.79 -0.36
CA ALA A 531 12.73 4.32 -0.92
C ALA A 531 12.55 2.83 -0.64
N SER A 532 11.28 2.43 -0.54
CA SER A 532 10.83 1.04 -0.49
C SER A 532 9.77 0.83 -1.57
N GLY A 533 9.69 -0.36 -2.12
CA GLY A 533 8.70 -0.61 -3.17
C GLY A 533 8.68 -2.06 -3.63
N MET A 534 7.70 -2.36 -4.47
CA MET A 534 7.73 -3.60 -5.24
C MET A 534 8.92 -3.56 -6.19
N PRO A 535 9.61 -4.69 -6.41
CA PRO A 535 10.85 -4.69 -7.20
C PRO A 535 10.72 -4.08 -8.59
N SER A 536 9.57 -4.23 -9.24
CA SER A 536 9.29 -3.66 -10.56
C SER A 536 9.37 -2.12 -10.61
N MET A 537 9.20 -1.42 -9.48
CA MET A 537 9.30 0.04 -9.36
C MET A 537 10.75 0.55 -9.30
N GLN A 538 11.73 -0.31 -9.03
CA GLN A 538 13.13 0.10 -8.80
C GLN A 538 13.68 0.95 -9.95
N ASN A 539 13.46 0.50 -11.19
CA ASN A 539 13.99 1.20 -12.37
C ASN A 539 13.44 2.61 -12.52
N VAL A 540 12.14 2.83 -12.36
CA VAL A 540 11.52 4.16 -12.50
C VAL A 540 11.95 5.09 -11.37
N ILE A 541 12.07 4.59 -10.13
CA ILE A 541 12.58 5.36 -8.99
C ILE A 541 14.02 5.80 -9.24
N PHE A 542 14.88 4.89 -9.65
CA PHE A 542 16.29 5.20 -9.94
C PHE A 542 16.44 6.19 -11.10
N LYS A 543 15.63 6.04 -12.16
CA LYS A 543 15.63 6.97 -13.29
C LYS A 543 15.23 8.38 -12.84
N ALA A 544 14.21 8.52 -12.02
CA ALA A 544 13.79 9.79 -11.43
C ALA A 544 14.86 10.39 -10.50
N ALA A 545 15.43 9.59 -9.60
CA ALA A 545 16.45 10.04 -8.65
C ALA A 545 17.75 10.51 -9.32
N LYS A 546 18.10 9.96 -10.50
CA LYS A 546 19.26 10.40 -11.31
C LYS A 546 19.07 11.79 -11.90
N GLN A 547 17.86 12.26 -12.11
CA GLN A 547 17.55 13.57 -12.70
C GLN A 547 17.39 14.68 -11.66
N VAL A 548 17.21 14.33 -10.39
CA VAL A 548 17.04 15.31 -9.32
C VAL A 548 18.38 15.58 -8.64
N LYS A 549 18.72 16.86 -8.48
CA LYS A 549 19.92 17.29 -7.74
C LYS A 549 19.72 17.09 -6.24
N ALA A 550 20.70 16.49 -5.58
CA ALA A 550 20.66 16.31 -4.13
C ALA A 550 20.83 17.64 -3.38
N PRO A 551 20.05 17.90 -2.31
CA PRO A 551 20.19 19.11 -1.50
C PRO A 551 21.63 19.36 -1.02
N GLY A 552 22.15 20.56 -1.27
CA GLY A 552 23.50 20.94 -0.84
C GLY A 552 24.67 20.26 -1.57
N HIS A 553 24.40 19.49 -2.64
CA HIS A 553 25.42 18.75 -3.39
C HIS A 553 25.34 19.01 -4.90
N GLU A 554 26.47 18.81 -5.60
CA GLU A 554 26.49 18.83 -7.08
C GLU A 554 26.05 17.48 -7.70
N LYS A 555 25.88 16.45 -6.88
CA LYS A 555 25.50 15.10 -7.29
C LYS A 555 23.99 14.95 -7.43
N SER A 556 23.56 13.93 -8.17
CA SER A 556 22.16 13.53 -8.18
C SER A 556 21.72 12.92 -6.83
N VAL A 557 20.41 12.91 -6.59
CA VAL A 557 19.81 12.18 -5.46
C VAL A 557 20.19 10.70 -5.49
N TYR A 558 20.25 10.08 -6.68
CA TYR A 558 20.71 8.70 -6.86
C TYR A 558 22.15 8.50 -6.38
N ASP A 559 23.10 9.38 -6.81
CA ASP A 559 24.51 9.27 -6.44
C ASP A 559 24.75 9.55 -4.95
N ASN A 560 23.96 10.44 -4.35
CA ASN A 560 23.96 10.66 -2.91
C ASN A 560 23.47 9.40 -2.19
N TRP A 561 22.31 8.84 -2.58
CA TRP A 561 21.73 7.62 -1.98
C TRP A 561 22.70 6.43 -2.06
N LEU A 562 23.35 6.22 -3.20
CA LEU A 562 24.33 5.16 -3.43
C LEU A 562 25.48 5.18 -2.39
N GLN A 563 25.84 6.35 -1.87
CA GLN A 563 26.92 6.48 -0.87
C GLN A 563 26.48 6.05 0.52
N TYR A 564 25.21 6.28 0.88
CA TYR A 564 24.69 5.95 2.22
C TYR A 564 24.27 4.48 2.34
N THR A 565 23.58 3.97 1.33
CA THR A 565 23.14 2.58 1.33
C THR A 565 23.20 2.00 -0.08
N ASN A 566 23.86 0.84 -0.21
CA ASN A 566 23.99 0.18 -1.51
C ASN A 566 23.85 -1.35 -1.38
N LYS A 567 23.63 -1.99 -2.54
CA LYS A 567 23.69 -3.43 -2.73
C LYS A 567 24.31 -3.75 -4.10
N THR A 568 24.83 -4.96 -4.26
CA THR A 568 25.26 -5.47 -5.57
C THR A 568 24.12 -6.25 -6.19
N SER A 569 23.64 -5.81 -7.35
CA SER A 569 22.69 -6.52 -8.19
C SER A 569 23.45 -7.34 -9.24
N PRO A 570 23.06 -8.59 -9.53
CA PRO A 570 23.64 -9.37 -10.63
C PRO A 570 23.52 -8.70 -11.99
N THR A 571 22.43 -7.99 -12.23
CA THR A 571 22.13 -7.33 -13.52
C THR A 571 22.72 -5.91 -13.61
N HIS A 572 22.63 -5.13 -12.52
CA HIS A 572 22.92 -3.70 -12.54
C HIS A 572 24.25 -3.31 -11.89
N GLY A 573 24.97 -4.25 -11.29
CA GLY A 573 26.18 -3.96 -10.50
C GLY A 573 25.86 -3.25 -9.19
N LEU A 574 26.67 -2.26 -8.80
CA LEU A 574 26.45 -1.51 -7.56
C LEU A 574 25.33 -0.49 -7.73
N ILE A 575 24.27 -0.64 -6.93
CA ILE A 575 23.07 0.23 -6.95
C ILE A 575 22.70 0.67 -5.53
N PRO A 576 21.92 1.75 -5.36
CA PRO A 576 21.31 2.07 -4.07
C PRO A 576 20.46 0.90 -3.56
N ARG A 577 20.43 0.71 -2.26
CA ARG A 577 19.57 -0.31 -1.65
C ARG A 577 18.16 0.24 -1.49
N MET A 578 17.24 -0.24 -2.31
CA MET A 578 15.80 -0.06 -2.11
C MET A 578 15.27 -1.09 -1.12
N GLY A 579 14.39 -0.68 -0.20
CA GLY A 579 13.66 -1.55 0.70
C GLY A 579 12.46 -2.22 0.01
N TYR A 580 11.86 -3.22 0.69
CA TYR A 580 10.59 -3.81 0.26
C TYR A 580 9.44 -3.35 1.16
N LEU A 581 8.24 -3.23 0.62
CA LEU A 581 7.02 -2.89 1.36
C LEU A 581 6.45 -4.16 1.99
N THR A 582 6.98 -4.51 3.16
CA THR A 582 6.52 -5.66 3.94
C THR A 582 5.76 -5.16 5.16
N GLY A 583 4.51 -5.59 5.33
CA GLY A 583 3.68 -5.15 6.45
C GLY A 583 2.78 -3.95 6.12
N ALA A 584 2.14 -3.39 7.14
CA ALA A 584 1.13 -2.34 7.04
C ALA A 584 1.60 -1.06 7.77
N GLY A 585 2.75 -0.52 7.37
CA GLY A 585 3.34 0.66 7.98
C GLY A 585 2.78 1.99 7.49
N SER A 586 2.01 2.00 6.40
CA SER A 586 1.34 3.19 5.83
C SER A 586 0.31 2.78 4.77
N ASP A 587 -0.37 3.75 4.17
CA ASP A 587 -1.48 3.61 3.21
C ASP A 587 -1.16 2.82 1.92
N TYR A 588 0.10 2.47 1.67
CA TYR A 588 0.43 1.54 0.58
C TYR A 588 -0.14 0.13 0.81
N ALA A 589 -0.38 -0.27 2.06
CA ALA A 589 -0.72 -1.65 2.39
C ALA A 589 -2.05 -2.12 1.80
N PRO A 590 -3.17 -1.38 1.86
CA PRO A 590 -4.40 -1.79 1.19
C PRO A 590 -4.26 -1.94 -0.32
N PHE A 591 -3.44 -1.10 -0.95
CA PHE A 591 -3.19 -1.19 -2.39
C PHE A 591 -2.30 -2.37 -2.75
N SER A 592 -1.20 -2.58 -2.03
CA SER A 592 -0.22 -3.63 -2.33
C SER A 592 -0.65 -5.02 -1.83
N HIS A 593 -1.05 -5.13 -0.56
CA HIS A 593 -1.34 -6.44 0.04
C HIS A 593 -2.75 -6.94 -0.21
N TYR A 594 -3.74 -6.05 -0.27
CA TYR A 594 -5.13 -6.41 -0.49
C TYR A 594 -5.50 -6.47 -1.98
N LEU A 595 -5.06 -5.49 -2.78
CA LEU A 595 -5.38 -5.38 -4.21
C LEU A 595 -4.26 -5.86 -5.15
N GLY A 596 -3.03 -6.06 -4.68
CA GLY A 596 -1.90 -6.42 -5.54
C GLY A 596 -1.49 -5.32 -6.52
N ILE A 597 -1.72 -4.06 -6.17
CA ILE A 597 -1.28 -2.93 -6.97
C ILE A 597 0.19 -2.67 -6.67
N THR A 598 1.02 -2.66 -7.72
CA THR A 598 2.43 -2.30 -7.60
C THR A 598 2.59 -0.96 -6.90
N SER A 599 3.31 -0.94 -5.77
CA SER A 599 3.37 0.22 -4.87
C SER A 599 4.81 0.60 -4.51
N MET A 600 4.99 1.87 -4.15
CA MET A 600 6.24 2.38 -3.59
C MET A 600 5.96 3.40 -2.49
N ASP A 601 6.95 3.60 -1.61
CA ASP A 601 7.05 4.68 -0.63
C ASP A 601 8.43 5.32 -0.71
N MET A 602 8.54 6.65 -0.48
CA MET A 602 9.83 7.34 -0.47
C MET A 602 9.86 8.50 0.50
N SER A 603 11.06 8.75 1.02
CA SER A 603 11.32 9.85 1.95
C SER A 603 12.79 10.26 1.91
N TYR A 604 13.09 11.46 2.35
CA TYR A 604 14.42 11.82 2.78
C TYR A 604 14.65 11.38 4.23
N THR A 605 15.82 10.83 4.54
CA THR A 605 16.07 10.16 5.82
C THR A 605 17.46 10.47 6.39
N TYR A 606 17.71 9.98 7.59
CA TYR A 606 18.96 10.17 8.32
C TYR A 606 20.02 9.12 7.98
N ASP A 607 21.27 9.43 8.33
CA ASP A 607 22.41 8.51 8.23
C ASP A 607 22.37 7.49 9.37
N LYS A 608 21.94 6.26 9.06
CA LYS A 608 21.82 5.15 10.01
C LYS A 608 23.17 4.71 10.62
N THR A 609 24.29 5.22 10.12
CA THR A 609 25.61 4.96 10.72
C THR A 609 25.94 5.92 11.85
N LYS A 610 25.17 7.00 12.02
CA LYS A 610 25.41 8.06 13.01
C LYS A 610 24.43 8.08 14.17
N THR A 611 23.34 7.34 14.09
CA THR A 611 22.32 7.31 15.12
C THR A 611 21.67 5.93 15.20
N ASN A 612 21.30 5.52 16.42
CA ASN A 612 20.50 4.34 16.71
C ASN A 612 18.99 4.62 16.58
N ALA A 613 18.58 5.87 16.29
CA ALA A 613 17.19 6.25 16.14
C ALA A 613 16.48 5.31 15.15
N ARG A 614 15.40 4.67 15.61
CA ARG A 614 14.57 3.79 14.76
C ARG A 614 13.67 4.57 13.81
N ILE A 615 13.33 5.82 14.20
CA ILE A 615 12.56 6.80 13.44
C ILE A 615 12.97 8.19 13.93
N TYR A 616 12.48 9.30 13.33
CA TYR A 616 12.77 10.63 13.87
C TYR A 616 12.24 10.75 15.31
N PRO A 617 13.02 11.35 16.25
CA PRO A 617 12.73 11.25 17.69
C PRO A 617 11.40 11.84 18.15
N ALA A 618 10.86 12.83 17.45
CA ALA A 618 9.56 13.46 17.79
C ALA A 618 8.33 12.67 17.29
N TYR A 619 8.53 11.50 16.70
CA TYR A 619 7.47 10.66 16.12
C TYR A 619 6.31 10.43 17.07
N HIS A 620 5.08 10.80 16.67
CA HIS A 620 3.83 10.68 17.43
C HIS A 620 3.80 11.41 18.79
N THR A 621 4.66 12.41 18.99
CA THR A 621 4.69 13.23 20.20
C THR A 621 4.12 14.62 19.96
N ALA A 622 3.85 15.37 21.03
CA ALA A 622 3.46 16.78 20.95
C ALA A 622 4.59 17.68 20.38
N TYR A 623 5.78 17.14 20.16
CA TYR A 623 6.94 17.87 19.63
C TYR A 623 7.03 17.83 18.12
N ASP A 624 6.22 17.03 17.42
CA ASP A 624 6.14 17.03 15.97
C ASP A 624 5.39 18.26 15.47
N THR A 625 6.09 19.40 15.46
CA THR A 625 5.55 20.72 15.14
C THR A 625 6.30 21.35 13.97
N PHE A 626 5.73 22.41 13.39
CA PHE A 626 6.40 23.19 12.34
C PHE A 626 7.78 23.72 12.79
N ASP A 627 7.91 24.12 14.07
CA ASP A 627 9.21 24.58 14.62
C ASP A 627 10.25 23.46 14.56
N TYR A 628 9.88 22.25 14.97
CA TYR A 628 10.73 21.08 14.91
C TYR A 628 11.15 20.74 13.47
N ALA A 629 10.21 20.69 12.54
CA ALA A 629 10.45 20.40 11.13
C ALA A 629 11.41 21.42 10.48
N SER A 630 11.14 22.72 10.68
CA SER A 630 11.89 23.80 10.04
C SER A 630 13.28 24.03 10.63
N LYS A 631 13.49 23.73 11.94
CA LYS A 631 14.80 23.96 12.59
C LYS A 631 15.71 22.75 12.53
N TYR A 632 15.18 21.54 12.76
CA TYR A 632 16.00 20.35 13.02
C TYR A 632 15.94 19.32 11.89
N ILE A 633 14.83 19.21 11.17
CA ILE A 633 14.62 18.16 10.18
C ILE A 633 15.05 18.61 8.79
N ASP A 634 14.48 19.68 8.27
CA ASP A 634 14.78 20.19 6.93
C ASP A 634 14.80 21.72 6.87
N PRO A 635 15.82 22.36 7.43
CA PRO A 635 15.98 23.80 7.30
C PRO A 635 16.01 24.26 5.83
N GLY A 636 15.05 25.12 5.47
CA GLY A 636 14.89 25.61 4.09
C GLY A 636 14.07 24.69 3.16
N PHE A 637 13.54 23.58 3.65
CA PHE A 637 12.62 22.68 2.91
C PHE A 637 13.20 22.11 1.60
N VAL A 638 14.51 21.97 1.55
CA VAL A 638 15.23 21.47 0.36
C VAL A 638 15.11 19.94 0.19
N GLY A 639 15.01 19.20 1.29
CA GLY A 639 14.71 17.77 1.29
C GLY A 639 13.28 17.50 0.81
N HIS A 640 12.30 18.26 1.31
CA HIS A 640 10.93 18.22 0.83
C HIS A 640 10.84 18.50 -0.68
N GLN A 641 11.56 19.51 -1.17
CA GLN A 641 11.62 19.84 -2.60
C GLN A 641 12.24 18.70 -3.42
N ALA A 642 13.29 18.04 -2.91
CA ALA A 642 13.91 16.92 -3.59
C ALA A 642 12.95 15.71 -3.68
N VAL A 643 12.18 15.44 -2.62
CA VAL A 643 11.13 14.40 -2.64
C VAL A 643 10.03 14.78 -3.62
N ALA A 644 9.53 16.02 -3.59
CA ALA A 644 8.49 16.49 -4.52
C ALA A 644 8.91 16.33 -5.98
N ARG A 645 10.15 16.68 -6.32
CA ARG A 645 10.72 16.52 -7.65
C ARG A 645 10.85 15.05 -8.04
N THR A 646 11.33 14.20 -7.12
CA THR A 646 11.55 12.77 -7.41
C THR A 646 10.23 12.02 -7.53
N ALA A 647 9.30 12.19 -6.58
CA ALA A 647 7.99 11.54 -6.60
C ALA A 647 7.12 12.01 -7.77
N GLY A 648 7.11 13.32 -8.06
CA GLY A 648 6.40 13.87 -9.23
C GLY A 648 6.98 13.39 -10.56
N ASN A 649 8.31 13.21 -10.65
CA ASN A 649 8.97 12.62 -11.83
C ASN A 649 8.53 11.16 -12.01
N VAL A 650 8.52 10.35 -10.94
CA VAL A 650 7.98 8.97 -10.99
C VAL A 650 6.52 8.97 -11.45
N LEU A 651 5.69 9.85 -10.87
CA LEU A 651 4.27 9.98 -11.22
C LEU A 651 4.07 10.28 -12.71
N ILE A 652 4.80 11.27 -13.26
CA ILE A 652 4.71 11.63 -14.67
C ILE A 652 5.15 10.47 -15.56
N ARG A 653 6.24 9.75 -15.22
CA ARG A 653 6.71 8.60 -15.99
C ARG A 653 5.67 7.48 -16.02
N LEU A 654 5.06 7.15 -14.90
CA LEU A 654 4.00 6.13 -14.84
C LEU A 654 2.74 6.57 -15.60
N ALA A 655 2.41 7.87 -15.57
CA ALA A 655 1.24 8.41 -16.23
C ALA A 655 1.42 8.56 -17.75
N ASP A 656 2.62 8.83 -18.27
CA ASP A 656 2.86 9.24 -19.65
C ASP A 656 3.61 8.23 -20.52
N SER A 657 4.44 7.35 -19.94
CA SER A 657 5.22 6.40 -20.73
C SER A 657 4.34 5.52 -21.61
N LEU A 658 4.76 5.32 -22.86
CA LEU A 658 4.07 4.44 -23.81
C LEU A 658 4.04 3.01 -23.28
N ILE A 659 5.20 2.47 -22.93
CA ILE A 659 5.33 1.23 -22.16
C ILE A 659 5.56 1.62 -20.69
N LEU A 660 4.85 0.96 -19.79
CA LEU A 660 5.02 1.18 -18.36
C LEU A 660 6.47 0.96 -17.94
N PRO A 661 7.08 1.89 -17.20
CA PRO A 661 8.48 1.80 -16.79
C PRO A 661 8.70 0.83 -15.61
N LEU A 662 7.97 -0.28 -15.62
CA LEU A 662 8.04 -1.34 -14.62
C LEU A 662 9.00 -2.44 -15.09
N ASN A 663 10.00 -2.80 -14.28
CA ASN A 663 11.03 -3.78 -14.64
C ASN A 663 10.80 -5.12 -13.94
N CYS A 664 10.38 -6.13 -14.69
CA CYS A 664 10.16 -7.48 -14.16
C CYS A 664 11.48 -8.21 -13.85
N THR A 665 12.62 -7.80 -14.43
CA THR A 665 13.94 -8.40 -14.13
C THR A 665 14.33 -8.19 -12.68
N ASP A 666 14.08 -7.00 -12.13
CA ASP A 666 14.32 -6.70 -10.72
C ASP A 666 13.45 -7.57 -9.79
N TYR A 667 12.23 -7.88 -10.24
CA TYR A 667 11.35 -8.80 -9.52
C TYR A 667 11.88 -10.23 -9.50
N ALA A 668 12.37 -10.71 -10.63
CA ALA A 668 12.97 -12.04 -10.71
C ALA A 668 14.22 -12.16 -9.85
N GLU A 669 15.08 -11.14 -9.79
CA GLU A 669 16.23 -11.11 -8.88
C GLU A 669 15.81 -11.22 -7.41
N SER A 670 14.75 -10.52 -7.01
CA SER A 670 14.23 -10.56 -5.64
C SER A 670 13.67 -11.94 -5.27
N LEU A 671 12.96 -12.61 -6.20
CA LEU A 671 12.48 -13.98 -5.99
C LEU A 671 13.63 -14.99 -5.88
N GLU A 672 14.70 -14.82 -6.66
CA GLU A 672 15.91 -15.66 -6.58
C GLU A 672 16.65 -15.45 -5.26
N GLU A 673 16.75 -14.22 -4.76
CA GLU A 673 17.31 -13.89 -3.46
C GLU A 673 16.52 -14.57 -2.32
N TYR A 674 15.17 -14.45 -2.37
CA TYR A 674 14.28 -15.09 -1.39
C TYR A 674 14.35 -16.61 -1.44
N LEU A 675 14.40 -17.21 -2.64
CA LEU A 675 14.59 -18.64 -2.82
C LEU A 675 15.92 -19.10 -2.24
N SER A 676 17.01 -18.41 -2.56
CA SER A 676 18.35 -18.73 -2.03
C SER A 676 18.37 -18.72 -0.49
N THR A 677 17.75 -17.69 0.11
CA THR A 677 17.62 -17.60 1.58
C THR A 677 16.80 -18.76 2.14
N ALA A 678 15.65 -19.08 1.54
CA ALA A 678 14.80 -20.19 1.97
C ALA A 678 15.52 -21.56 1.87
N LEU A 679 16.26 -21.78 0.78
CA LEU A 679 17.05 -23.00 0.62
C LEU A 679 18.12 -23.13 1.71
N ASN A 680 18.86 -22.08 1.97
CA ASN A 680 19.91 -22.07 3.00
C ASN A 680 19.34 -22.31 4.41
N LEU A 681 18.17 -21.77 4.71
CA LEU A 681 17.57 -21.88 6.04
C LEU A 681 16.83 -23.21 6.26
N TYR A 682 16.13 -23.71 5.23
CA TYR A 682 15.08 -24.71 5.45
C TYR A 682 15.29 -26.03 4.70
N GLU A 683 15.99 -26.07 3.54
CA GLU A 683 16.00 -27.24 2.66
C GLU A 683 16.46 -28.54 3.35
N GLN A 684 17.52 -28.46 4.16
CA GLN A 684 18.07 -29.65 4.83
C GLN A 684 17.04 -30.29 5.78
N LYS A 685 16.37 -29.47 6.60
CA LYS A 685 15.35 -29.95 7.54
C LYS A 685 14.13 -30.46 6.79
N LEU A 686 13.65 -29.73 5.78
CA LEU A 686 12.46 -30.13 5.00
C LEU A 686 12.68 -31.49 4.31
N LYS A 687 13.88 -31.77 3.80
CA LYS A 687 14.24 -33.10 3.29
C LYS A 687 14.06 -34.20 4.34
N THR A 688 14.39 -33.95 5.61
CA THR A 688 14.20 -34.94 6.69
C THR A 688 12.72 -35.16 7.01
N MET A 689 11.88 -34.15 6.72
CA MET A 689 10.41 -34.22 6.86
C MET A 689 9.72 -34.70 5.57
N ASN A 690 10.49 -35.15 4.57
CA ASN A 690 9.99 -35.59 3.26
C ASN A 690 9.22 -34.51 2.50
N ILE A 691 9.56 -33.23 2.70
CA ILE A 691 8.99 -32.08 1.99
C ILE A 691 10.01 -31.57 0.97
N SER A 692 9.61 -31.51 -0.31
CA SER A 692 10.50 -31.12 -1.42
C SER A 692 10.35 -29.64 -1.76
N MET A 693 11.46 -28.93 -1.92
CA MET A 693 11.50 -27.56 -2.44
C MET A 693 11.65 -27.47 -3.97
N GLU A 694 11.70 -28.60 -4.68
CA GLU A 694 11.85 -28.62 -6.16
C GLU A 694 10.73 -27.91 -6.90
N PRO A 695 9.42 -27.99 -6.49
CA PRO A 695 8.37 -27.21 -7.15
C PRO A 695 8.61 -25.70 -7.10
N LEU A 696 9.08 -25.19 -5.94
CA LEU A 696 9.39 -23.76 -5.78
C LEU A 696 10.59 -23.34 -6.64
N LYS A 697 11.65 -24.14 -6.70
CA LYS A 697 12.80 -23.89 -7.59
C LYS A 697 12.38 -23.84 -9.06
N HIS A 698 11.53 -24.79 -9.48
CA HIS A 698 10.99 -24.80 -10.84
C HIS A 698 10.14 -23.55 -11.13
N ALA A 699 9.29 -23.13 -10.20
CA ALA A 699 8.45 -21.96 -10.36
C ALA A 699 9.28 -20.67 -10.54
N VAL A 700 10.29 -20.45 -9.71
CA VAL A 700 11.18 -19.28 -9.82
C VAL A 700 11.98 -19.30 -11.14
N THR A 701 12.47 -20.49 -11.57
CA THR A 701 13.16 -20.63 -12.86
C THR A 701 12.22 -20.32 -14.04
N SER A 702 10.98 -20.79 -13.98
CA SER A 702 9.95 -20.53 -15.02
C SER A 702 9.60 -19.04 -15.08
N PHE A 703 9.48 -18.38 -13.92
CA PHE A 703 9.25 -16.95 -13.85
C PHE A 703 10.40 -16.14 -14.49
N ARG A 704 11.67 -16.48 -14.18
CA ARG A 704 12.84 -15.85 -14.81
C ARG A 704 12.81 -16.01 -16.33
N ALA A 705 12.43 -17.18 -16.85
CA ALA A 705 12.34 -17.42 -18.29
C ALA A 705 11.23 -16.57 -18.95
N ALA A 706 10.05 -16.45 -18.30
CA ALA A 706 8.95 -15.61 -18.77
C ALA A 706 9.37 -14.14 -18.83
N VAL A 707 9.99 -13.63 -17.76
CA VAL A 707 10.55 -12.27 -17.70
C VAL A 707 11.54 -12.02 -18.84
N SER A 708 12.49 -12.92 -19.05
CA SER A 708 13.49 -12.77 -20.10
C SER A 708 12.89 -12.74 -21.51
N ASN A 709 11.78 -13.44 -21.72
CA ASN A 709 11.07 -13.43 -23.01
C ASN A 709 10.29 -12.12 -23.19
N LEU A 710 9.56 -11.64 -22.18
CA LEU A 710 8.86 -10.36 -22.24
C LEU A 710 9.84 -9.20 -22.48
N GLU A 711 10.98 -9.20 -21.78
CA GLU A 711 12.01 -8.16 -21.92
C GLU A 711 12.55 -8.09 -23.36
N LYS A 712 12.76 -9.23 -24.04
CA LYS A 712 13.14 -9.26 -25.46
C LYS A 712 12.09 -8.62 -26.38
N VAL A 713 10.81 -8.77 -26.03
CA VAL A 713 9.72 -8.13 -26.78
C VAL A 713 9.75 -6.61 -26.55
N ILE A 714 9.90 -6.17 -25.30
CA ILE A 714 9.93 -4.75 -24.93
C ILE A 714 11.14 -4.03 -25.56
N GLN A 715 12.32 -4.67 -25.57
CA GLN A 715 13.55 -4.10 -26.12
C GLN A 715 13.68 -4.31 -27.64
N GLY A 716 12.79 -5.07 -28.25
CA GLY A 716 12.82 -5.40 -29.67
C GLY A 716 12.56 -4.18 -30.56
N PRO A 717 13.17 -4.16 -31.78
CA PRO A 717 13.01 -3.04 -32.72
C PRO A 717 11.57 -2.92 -33.27
N ASP A 718 10.78 -3.97 -33.13
CA ASP A 718 9.41 -4.03 -33.66
C ASP A 718 8.39 -3.30 -32.78
N LEU A 719 8.72 -2.99 -31.53
CA LEU A 719 7.80 -2.35 -30.59
C LEU A 719 7.28 -1.00 -31.12
N ALA A 720 8.11 -0.21 -31.79
CA ALA A 720 7.73 1.07 -32.40
C ALA A 720 6.70 0.92 -33.54
N ASN A 721 6.57 -0.28 -34.10
CA ASN A 721 5.63 -0.62 -35.19
C ASN A 721 4.41 -1.43 -34.71
N GLU A 722 4.37 -1.72 -33.40
CA GLU A 722 3.27 -2.49 -32.82
C GLU A 722 1.95 -1.73 -32.82
N THR A 723 0.87 -2.49 -32.87
CA THR A 723 -0.48 -1.90 -32.79
C THR A 723 -0.74 -1.35 -31.38
N PRO A 724 -1.58 -0.32 -31.22
CA PRO A 724 -1.96 0.20 -29.90
C PRO A 724 -2.51 -0.88 -28.94
N LEU A 725 -3.21 -1.88 -29.46
CA LEU A 725 -3.73 -2.99 -28.66
C LEU A 725 -2.60 -3.91 -28.16
N ARG A 726 -1.53 -4.08 -28.96
CA ARG A 726 -0.37 -4.87 -28.53
C ARG A 726 0.41 -4.15 -27.43
N VAL A 727 0.60 -2.84 -27.57
CA VAL A 727 1.19 -1.99 -26.52
C VAL A 727 0.36 -2.08 -25.23
N ARG A 728 -0.97 -1.99 -25.35
CA ARG A 728 -1.89 -2.15 -24.23
C ARG A 728 -1.74 -3.51 -23.54
N TRP A 729 -1.66 -4.59 -24.31
CA TRP A 729 -1.46 -5.94 -23.79
C TRP A 729 -0.17 -6.05 -22.98
N ILE A 730 0.96 -5.55 -23.50
CA ILE A 730 2.25 -5.55 -22.78
C ILE A 730 2.11 -4.78 -21.46
N ASN A 731 1.46 -3.61 -21.50
CA ASN A 731 1.21 -2.83 -20.28
C ASN A 731 0.31 -3.56 -19.27
N ASP A 732 -0.68 -4.31 -19.74
CA ASP A 732 -1.54 -5.12 -18.87
C ASP A 732 -0.74 -6.28 -18.24
N GLN A 733 0.18 -6.93 -18.96
CA GLN A 733 1.08 -7.94 -18.40
C GLN A 733 1.95 -7.36 -17.27
N LEU A 734 2.52 -6.16 -17.47
CA LEU A 734 3.33 -5.46 -16.46
C LEU A 734 2.49 -5.04 -15.24
N MET A 735 1.31 -4.47 -15.49
CA MET A 735 0.40 -3.98 -14.46
C MET A 735 -0.17 -5.10 -13.58
N LEU A 736 -0.47 -6.27 -14.17
CA LEU A 736 -1.12 -7.38 -13.48
C LEU A 736 -0.15 -8.30 -12.73
N LEU A 737 1.16 -8.04 -12.82
CA LEU A 737 2.17 -8.92 -12.23
C LEU A 737 1.98 -9.13 -10.71
N ASP A 738 1.88 -8.05 -9.94
CA ASP A 738 1.73 -8.15 -8.48
C ASP A 738 0.41 -8.81 -8.07
N ARG A 739 -0.65 -8.67 -8.88
CA ARG A 739 -1.95 -9.32 -8.63
C ARG A 739 -1.89 -10.84 -8.76
N ALA A 740 -0.96 -11.35 -9.56
CA ALA A 740 -0.75 -12.79 -9.72
C ALA A 740 -0.19 -13.46 -8.45
N PHE A 741 0.34 -12.68 -7.52
CA PHE A 741 0.85 -13.17 -6.23
C PHE A 741 -0.18 -13.09 -5.09
N LEU A 742 -1.44 -12.75 -5.38
CA LEU A 742 -2.49 -12.70 -4.37
C LEU A 742 -3.10 -14.09 -4.16
N ASP A 743 -3.19 -14.50 -2.90
CA ASP A 743 -3.97 -15.66 -2.47
C ASP A 743 -4.84 -15.25 -1.26
N PRO A 744 -6.17 -15.26 -1.39
CA PRO A 744 -7.08 -14.80 -0.33
C PRO A 744 -7.10 -15.72 0.90
N LEU A 745 -6.56 -16.93 0.80
CA LEU A 745 -6.57 -17.94 1.85
C LEU A 745 -5.19 -18.18 2.47
N ALA A 746 -4.14 -17.54 1.95
CA ALA A 746 -2.77 -17.75 2.44
C ALA A 746 -2.58 -17.31 3.90
N PHE A 747 -3.28 -16.28 4.32
CA PHE A 747 -3.12 -15.67 5.66
C PHE A 747 -4.49 -15.44 6.32
N PRO A 748 -5.20 -16.51 6.73
CA PRO A 748 -6.57 -16.40 7.25
C PRO A 748 -6.68 -15.58 8.53
N ASP A 749 -5.58 -15.49 9.30
CA ASP A 749 -5.52 -14.75 10.57
C ASP A 749 -4.98 -13.30 10.40
N LYS A 750 -4.71 -12.86 9.15
CA LYS A 750 -4.18 -11.52 8.86
C LYS A 750 -5.10 -10.82 7.87
N TYR A 751 -6.01 -10.00 8.39
CA TYR A 751 -6.93 -9.22 7.57
C TYR A 751 -6.19 -8.37 6.52
N GLY A 752 -6.69 -8.37 5.29
CA GLY A 752 -6.14 -7.57 4.19
C GLY A 752 -4.83 -8.07 3.58
N PHE A 753 -4.10 -8.99 4.21
CA PHE A 753 -2.88 -9.55 3.65
C PHE A 753 -3.19 -10.74 2.74
N ARG A 754 -3.00 -10.55 1.43
CA ARG A 754 -3.20 -11.59 0.40
C ARG A 754 -1.94 -11.84 -0.42
N HIS A 755 -0.96 -10.93 -0.35
CA HIS A 755 0.25 -10.98 -1.18
C HIS A 755 1.27 -11.96 -0.61
N VAL A 756 1.44 -13.13 -1.24
CA VAL A 756 2.24 -14.25 -0.71
C VAL A 756 3.75 -13.98 -0.68
N ILE A 757 4.24 -12.94 -1.38
CA ILE A 757 5.66 -12.58 -1.40
C ILE A 757 5.99 -11.50 -0.36
N TRP A 758 5.09 -10.49 -0.15
CA TRP A 758 5.41 -9.28 0.63
C TRP A 758 4.59 -9.12 1.91
N ALA A 759 3.71 -10.06 2.25
CA ALA A 759 2.98 -9.99 3.52
C ALA A 759 3.95 -9.91 4.72
N SER A 760 3.48 -9.37 5.85
CA SER A 760 4.28 -9.33 7.07
C SER A 760 4.61 -10.73 7.59
N SER A 761 5.81 -10.89 8.16
CA SER A 761 6.28 -12.13 8.80
C SER A 761 6.71 -11.88 10.23
N SER A 762 6.32 -12.76 11.14
CA SER A 762 6.75 -12.78 12.53
C SER A 762 8.09 -13.50 12.75
N ALA A 763 8.53 -14.31 11.78
CA ALA A 763 9.76 -15.10 11.88
C ALA A 763 11.05 -14.26 11.78
N GLY A 764 10.96 -12.99 11.37
CA GLY A 764 12.10 -12.07 11.28
C GLY A 764 13.16 -12.49 10.26
N LYS A 765 12.77 -13.24 9.23
CA LYS A 765 13.64 -13.71 8.14
C LYS A 765 13.25 -13.03 6.83
N GLN A 766 14.24 -12.55 6.08
CA GLN A 766 14.04 -11.93 4.78
C GLN A 766 13.90 -13.00 3.68
N THR A 767 12.75 -13.65 3.66
CA THR A 767 12.35 -14.64 2.65
C THR A 767 10.82 -14.70 2.59
N PHE A 768 10.24 -15.69 1.94
CA PHE A 768 8.81 -15.88 1.78
C PHE A 768 8.06 -15.95 3.12
N PRO A 769 7.16 -15.00 3.41
CA PRO A 769 6.62 -14.80 4.76
C PRO A 769 5.82 -16.00 5.27
N GLY A 770 4.91 -16.55 4.48
CA GLY A 770 4.09 -17.68 4.89
C GLY A 770 4.91 -18.95 5.15
N LEU A 771 5.94 -19.20 4.32
CA LEU A 771 6.85 -20.31 4.53
C LEU A 771 7.69 -20.13 5.81
N ALA A 772 8.19 -18.90 6.05
CA ALA A 772 9.03 -18.60 7.21
C ALA A 772 8.25 -18.73 8.52
N ASP A 773 7.03 -18.19 8.58
CA ASP A 773 6.17 -18.26 9.75
C ASP A 773 5.71 -19.70 10.03
N ALA A 774 5.27 -20.44 8.99
CA ALA A 774 4.86 -21.84 9.12
C ALA A 774 6.03 -22.73 9.60
N TYR A 775 7.23 -22.51 9.04
CA TYR A 775 8.43 -23.25 9.47
C TYR A 775 8.79 -22.97 10.94
N ALA A 776 8.78 -21.69 11.35
CA ALA A 776 9.08 -21.33 12.74
C ALA A 776 8.07 -21.94 13.73
N ASN A 777 6.79 -21.96 13.36
CA ASN A 777 5.73 -22.60 14.15
C ASN A 777 5.92 -24.13 14.25
N ALA A 778 6.23 -24.80 13.12
CA ALA A 778 6.47 -26.24 13.09
C ALA A 778 7.71 -26.66 13.91
N GLU A 779 8.80 -25.90 13.86
CA GLU A 779 9.99 -26.11 14.69
C GLU A 779 9.69 -25.95 16.19
N SER A 780 8.88 -24.95 16.56
CA SER A 780 8.58 -24.68 17.96
C SER A 780 7.57 -25.67 18.56
N SER A 781 6.58 -26.09 17.80
CA SER A 781 5.51 -27.02 18.27
C SER A 781 5.91 -28.48 18.19
N GLY A 782 6.74 -28.85 17.20
CA GLY A 782 7.11 -30.23 16.89
C GLY A 782 5.93 -31.09 16.39
N GLN A 783 4.76 -30.51 16.11
CA GLN A 783 3.56 -31.24 15.68
C GLN A 783 3.59 -31.57 14.18
N ALA A 784 3.15 -32.75 13.80
CA ALA A 784 3.08 -33.19 12.41
C ALA A 784 2.16 -32.28 11.56
N SER A 785 1.02 -31.84 12.11
CA SER A 785 0.07 -30.93 11.45
C SER A 785 0.67 -29.58 11.07
N ASP A 786 1.68 -29.11 11.79
CA ASP A 786 2.31 -27.82 11.47
C ASP A 786 3.30 -27.95 10.30
N TRP A 787 3.90 -29.14 10.12
CA TRP A 787 4.68 -29.46 8.90
C TRP A 787 3.79 -29.55 7.64
N ASP A 788 2.52 -29.95 7.77
CA ASP A 788 1.56 -29.91 6.67
C ASP A 788 1.28 -28.45 6.23
N LYS A 789 1.25 -27.49 7.17
CA LYS A 789 1.15 -26.04 6.84
C LYS A 789 2.39 -25.54 6.07
N VAL A 790 3.58 -26.03 6.40
CA VAL A 790 4.80 -25.72 5.63
C VAL A 790 4.68 -26.21 4.19
N HIS A 791 4.18 -27.44 4.00
CA HIS A 791 3.92 -27.99 2.66
C HIS A 791 2.85 -27.20 1.91
N TYR A 792 1.75 -26.78 2.60
CA TYR A 792 0.72 -25.93 2.04
C TYR A 792 1.31 -24.60 1.52
N HIS A 793 2.09 -23.87 2.32
CA HIS A 793 2.70 -22.61 1.89
C HIS A 793 3.70 -22.78 0.75
N LEU A 794 4.46 -23.89 0.68
CA LEU A 794 5.29 -24.21 -0.47
C LEU A 794 4.45 -24.41 -1.75
N SER A 795 3.29 -25.02 -1.64
CA SER A 795 2.38 -25.23 -2.75
C SER A 795 1.76 -23.91 -3.22
N VAL A 796 1.28 -23.08 -2.30
CA VAL A 796 0.74 -21.73 -2.59
C VAL A 796 1.78 -20.87 -3.31
N LEU A 797 3.00 -20.81 -2.79
CA LEU A 797 4.11 -20.06 -3.40
C LEU A 797 4.42 -20.55 -4.81
N SER A 798 4.56 -21.87 -4.98
CA SER A 798 4.88 -22.45 -6.29
C SER A 798 3.80 -22.14 -7.32
N GLN A 799 2.52 -22.23 -6.93
CA GLN A 799 1.39 -21.93 -7.79
C GLN A 799 1.30 -20.44 -8.14
N ALA A 800 1.44 -19.54 -7.16
CA ALA A 800 1.39 -18.10 -7.37
C ALA A 800 2.52 -17.63 -8.30
N ILE A 801 3.75 -18.13 -8.11
CA ILE A 801 4.91 -17.77 -8.96
C ILE A 801 4.73 -18.31 -10.38
N LEU A 802 4.18 -19.52 -10.57
CA LEU A 802 3.85 -20.05 -11.89
C LEU A 802 2.71 -19.25 -12.55
N GLY A 803 1.70 -18.84 -11.79
CA GLY A 803 0.64 -17.95 -12.25
C GLY A 803 1.19 -16.60 -12.73
N ALA A 804 2.13 -16.03 -11.98
CA ALA A 804 2.84 -14.80 -12.35
C ALA A 804 3.66 -14.98 -13.64
N ALA A 805 4.36 -16.11 -13.80
CA ALA A 805 5.06 -16.44 -15.04
C ALA A 805 4.09 -16.51 -16.25
N SER A 806 2.89 -17.10 -16.04
CA SER A 806 1.86 -17.17 -17.10
C SER A 806 1.34 -15.77 -17.47
N THR A 807 1.18 -14.87 -16.52
CA THR A 807 0.73 -13.47 -16.75
C THR A 807 1.69 -12.73 -17.70
N LEU A 808 3.00 -13.06 -17.64
CA LEU A 808 4.03 -12.44 -18.47
C LEU A 808 4.21 -13.12 -19.85
N THR A 809 3.44 -14.15 -20.18
CA THR A 809 3.54 -14.86 -21.45
C THR A 809 2.35 -14.61 -22.36
N ASP A 810 2.56 -14.67 -23.70
CA ASP A 810 1.50 -14.45 -24.68
C ASP A 810 0.62 -15.68 -24.88
N ASP A 811 1.11 -16.88 -24.55
CA ASP A 811 0.45 -18.15 -24.81
C ASP A 811 0.23 -18.94 -23.50
N MET A 812 -1.02 -19.09 -23.11
CA MET A 812 -1.42 -19.91 -21.95
C MET A 812 -1.17 -21.40 -22.14
N GLN A 813 -0.86 -21.87 -23.37
CA GLN A 813 -0.68 -23.29 -23.66
C GLN A 813 0.74 -23.80 -23.42
N THR A 814 1.74 -22.95 -23.18
CA THR A 814 3.15 -23.36 -23.07
C THR A 814 3.54 -23.97 -21.73
N GLN A 815 2.68 -23.92 -20.73
CA GLN A 815 2.92 -24.55 -19.42
C GLN A 815 2.40 -25.99 -19.39
N THR A 816 3.10 -26.90 -20.06
CA THR A 816 2.86 -28.33 -19.84
C THR A 816 3.39 -28.73 -18.45
N TRP A 817 2.49 -29.04 -17.56
CA TRP A 817 2.80 -29.74 -16.32
C TRP A 817 3.54 -31.04 -16.68
N ARG A 818 4.85 -31.05 -16.59
CA ARG A 818 5.58 -32.32 -16.68
C ARG A 818 5.35 -33.05 -15.37
N LYS A 819 4.71 -34.25 -15.47
CA LYS A 819 4.49 -35.21 -14.37
C LYS A 819 5.81 -35.60 -13.74
#